data_566a1f479a90c9e7089b93ceefba22ad
#
_entry.id   566a1f479a90c9e7089b93ceefba22ad
#
_cell.length_a   1.000
_cell.length_b   1.000
_cell.length_c   1.000
_cell.angle_alpha   90.00
_cell.angle_beta   90.00
_cell.angle_gamma   90.00
#
_symmetry.space_group_name_H-M   'P 1'
#
loop_
_entity.id
_entity.type
_entity.pdbx_description
1 polymer ?
#
loop_
_entity_poly.entity_id
_entity_poly.type
_entity_poly.pdbx_seq_one_letter_code
_entity_poly.pdbx_strand_id
1 'polypeptide(L)'
;MRKICLLITAFVMLAWSSVAFAQNVKVSGVVTDASSGEAVPFASVMVKGSMTGTSTNAEGHYSITVPKDGILVFSFMGYISQEVAVGNKAVINVKLEVDQQQLDETIVVAFGTATKESFTGSASVIKSESIEKMQATSVTRALEGKVAGVQLTTSSGSLSAKPSIIIRGISSISAGSSPLYIVDGVPYDGDLNNINNSDIESMTVLKDAASNALYGARGANGVIMITTKKAKKGQAVVTLDAKVGVNSKAARDYDYIREPGQYYEAYYLSRYNYFVNAQGLSSAAAYQKAASTITQSAKNGGLGYNVYTLPEGENLIGMNGKLNPNATLGRIVDYNGQKYYLYPDDWMKEAYKSSLRQEYNVSVAAGNDKSTFLASFGYLDNNGIIEGENMKRYTARLKADYQAKDWLKVGANMSYTNFTWNNANGSEGSSDTGNIFAFANSIAPIYPLYIRDENGNIMKDEHGLKRYDYGNAANAGLSRPVQSNSNGLQAVTLDKIQTEGNAFAGTGFAEVKFLKDFTFTFNVGVGLDESRTTDISNMWYGQFATDGGTISKAHERQFYYNLQELLSYDKTIAGNHHLNVLLGHENYTRDVYGLSAYKKKLFASNVTELDGAVVDGQNASSSRSSYNNEGYFARAMYDFDSK
;
A
#
# COMPACT_ATOMS: atom_id res chain seq x y z
N MET A 1 -34.26 21.76 36.59
CA MET A 1 -33.45 20.54 36.83
C MET A 1 -34.17 19.42 37.60
N ARG A 2 -34.95 19.67 38.68
CA ARG A 2 -35.64 18.61 39.43
C ARG A 2 -36.74 17.84 38.66
N LYS A 3 -37.43 18.47 37.68
CA LYS A 3 -38.47 17.81 36.87
C LYS A 3 -37.91 16.93 35.71
N ILE A 4 -36.71 17.22 35.26
CA ILE A 4 -36.03 16.44 34.23
C ILE A 4 -35.42 15.16 34.82
N CYS A 5 -34.89 15.23 36.02
CA CYS A 5 -34.39 14.03 36.74
C CYS A 5 -35.54 13.06 37.08
N LEU A 6 -36.73 13.54 37.42
CA LEU A 6 -37.91 12.71 37.69
C LEU A 6 -38.44 11.99 36.41
N LEU A 7 -38.34 12.61 35.26
CA LEU A 7 -38.71 12.01 33.98
C LEU A 7 -37.68 10.96 33.52
N ILE A 8 -36.42 11.20 33.77
CA ILE A 8 -35.36 10.23 33.45
C ILE A 8 -35.42 9.00 34.37
N THR A 9 -35.68 9.20 35.68
CA THR A 9 -35.87 8.08 36.62
C THR A 9 -37.12 7.28 36.34
N ALA A 10 -38.23 7.90 35.92
CA ALA A 10 -39.45 7.23 35.50
C ALA A 10 -39.25 6.43 34.20
N PHE A 11 -38.47 6.96 33.24
CA PHE A 11 -38.16 6.26 31.99
C PHE A 11 -37.20 5.08 32.21
N VAL A 12 -36.25 5.18 33.14
CA VAL A 12 -35.35 4.06 33.52
C VAL A 12 -36.11 2.99 34.30
N MET A 13 -37.11 3.35 35.13
CA MET A 13 -37.94 2.33 35.83
C MET A 13 -38.96 1.64 34.91
N LEU A 14 -39.47 2.31 33.85
CA LEU A 14 -40.30 1.67 32.83
C LEU A 14 -39.48 0.74 31.89
N ALA A 15 -38.20 1.00 31.70
CA ALA A 15 -37.33 0.14 30.88
C ALA A 15 -36.91 -1.17 31.59
N TRP A 16 -37.11 -1.26 32.91
CA TRP A 16 -36.76 -2.47 33.68
C TRP A 16 -37.92 -3.47 33.90
N SER A 17 -39.09 -3.20 33.41
CA SER A 17 -40.28 -4.06 33.68
C SER A 17 -40.63 -5.09 32.60
N SER A 18 -39.74 -5.36 31.64
CA SER A 18 -39.95 -6.41 30.63
C SER A 18 -38.79 -7.42 30.57
N VAL A 19 -38.34 -7.95 31.71
CA VAL A 19 -37.64 -9.23 31.73
C VAL A 19 -38.69 -10.34 31.60
N ALA A 20 -39.13 -10.60 30.39
CA ALA A 20 -39.86 -11.83 30.08
C ALA A 20 -38.92 -13.00 30.35
N PHE A 21 -39.22 -13.84 31.33
CA PHE A 21 -38.55 -15.11 31.54
C PHE A 21 -38.82 -15.98 30.30
N ALA A 22 -37.94 -15.94 29.31
CA ALA A 22 -37.96 -16.89 28.22
C ALA A 22 -37.73 -18.28 28.82
N GLN A 23 -38.73 -19.14 28.76
CA GLN A 23 -38.59 -20.54 29.15
C GLN A 23 -37.59 -21.20 28.20
N ASN A 24 -36.43 -21.54 28.72
CA ASN A 24 -35.43 -22.28 27.97
C ASN A 24 -35.84 -23.74 27.80
N VAL A 25 -35.75 -24.26 26.59
CA VAL A 25 -36.00 -25.66 26.24
C VAL A 25 -34.67 -26.31 25.84
N LYS A 26 -34.44 -27.52 26.34
CA LYS A 26 -33.31 -28.34 25.87
C LYS A 26 -33.75 -29.04 24.59
N VAL A 27 -33.07 -28.72 23.48
CA VAL A 27 -33.30 -29.28 22.15
C VAL A 27 -32.13 -30.19 21.81
N SER A 28 -32.40 -31.36 21.30
CA SER A 28 -31.42 -32.29 20.75
C SER A 28 -31.84 -32.79 19.38
N GLY A 29 -30.95 -33.39 18.63
CA GLY A 29 -31.26 -33.94 17.32
C GLY A 29 -30.03 -34.42 16.57
N VAL A 30 -30.24 -34.81 15.33
CA VAL A 30 -29.20 -35.28 14.41
C VAL A 30 -29.18 -34.39 13.18
N VAL A 31 -28.00 -34.05 12.73
CA VAL A 31 -27.78 -33.36 11.44
C VAL A 31 -27.21 -34.37 10.46
N THR A 32 -27.89 -34.53 9.31
CA THR A 32 -27.52 -35.48 8.25
C THR A 32 -27.44 -34.77 6.90
N ASP A 33 -26.69 -35.34 6.00
CA ASP A 33 -26.66 -34.94 4.59
C ASP A 33 -28.00 -35.34 3.92
N ALA A 34 -28.58 -34.42 3.15
CA ALA A 34 -29.89 -34.65 2.51
C ALA A 34 -29.83 -35.66 1.37
N SER A 35 -28.69 -35.84 0.71
CA SER A 35 -28.49 -36.72 -0.45
C SER A 35 -28.04 -38.13 -0.05
N SER A 36 -27.01 -38.23 0.83
CA SER A 36 -26.45 -39.52 1.25
C SER A 36 -27.10 -40.08 2.50
N GLY A 37 -27.74 -39.24 3.33
CA GLY A 37 -28.29 -39.63 4.63
C GLY A 37 -27.22 -39.85 5.72
N GLU A 38 -25.92 -39.62 5.40
CA GLU A 38 -24.83 -39.75 6.36
C GLU A 38 -24.87 -38.64 7.40
N ALA A 39 -24.34 -38.91 8.59
CA ALA A 39 -24.20 -37.91 9.64
C ALA A 39 -23.21 -36.78 9.25
N VAL A 40 -23.55 -35.52 9.55
CA VAL A 40 -22.66 -34.38 9.35
C VAL A 40 -21.98 -34.05 10.68
N PRO A 41 -20.71 -34.46 10.87
CA PRO A 41 -19.96 -34.19 12.09
C PRO A 41 -19.50 -32.75 12.14
N PHE A 42 -19.41 -32.21 13.37
CA PHE A 42 -18.91 -30.84 13.64
C PHE A 42 -19.70 -29.71 12.96
N ALA A 43 -20.93 -29.95 12.54
CA ALA A 43 -21.82 -28.90 12.06
C ALA A 43 -22.12 -27.90 13.19
N SER A 44 -22.05 -26.63 12.89
CA SER A 44 -22.36 -25.55 13.83
C SER A 44 -23.88 -25.43 14.01
N VAL A 45 -24.31 -25.34 15.25
CA VAL A 45 -25.74 -25.13 15.63
C VAL A 45 -25.78 -23.89 16.54
N MET A 46 -26.29 -22.79 16.02
CA MET A 46 -26.29 -21.50 16.75
C MET A 46 -27.73 -20.98 16.92
N VAL A 47 -27.95 -20.23 17.98
CA VAL A 47 -29.20 -19.47 18.16
C VAL A 47 -29.06 -18.14 17.38
N LYS A 48 -30.00 -17.89 16.45
CA LYS A 48 -30.02 -16.67 15.62
C LYS A 48 -30.00 -15.41 16.48
N GLY A 49 -29.03 -14.52 16.21
CA GLY A 49 -28.88 -13.27 16.96
C GLY A 49 -28.26 -13.41 18.34
N SER A 50 -27.68 -14.56 18.71
CA SER A 50 -27.02 -14.82 19.98
C SER A 50 -25.65 -15.45 19.77
N MET A 51 -24.76 -15.36 20.76
CA MET A 51 -23.49 -16.10 20.79
C MET A 51 -23.63 -17.53 21.33
N THR A 52 -24.85 -17.95 21.65
CA THR A 52 -25.12 -19.30 22.18
C THR A 52 -25.13 -20.31 21.03
N GLY A 53 -24.22 -21.27 21.07
CA GLY A 53 -24.10 -22.30 20.04
C GLY A 53 -23.46 -23.59 20.57
N THR A 54 -23.55 -24.64 19.76
CA THR A 54 -22.90 -25.94 19.96
C THR A 54 -22.49 -26.49 18.60
N SER A 55 -21.78 -27.61 18.58
CA SER A 55 -21.48 -28.36 17.35
C SER A 55 -21.97 -29.80 17.45
N THR A 56 -22.21 -30.44 16.31
CA THR A 56 -22.52 -31.88 16.29
C THR A 56 -21.28 -32.72 16.62
N ASN A 57 -21.49 -33.88 17.23
CA ASN A 57 -20.42 -34.87 17.47
C ASN A 57 -20.11 -35.69 16.18
N ALA A 58 -19.28 -36.72 16.29
CA ALA A 58 -18.84 -37.54 15.14
C ALA A 58 -20.05 -38.29 14.47
N GLU A 59 -21.11 -38.57 15.22
CA GLU A 59 -22.30 -39.22 14.75
C GLU A 59 -23.44 -38.23 14.36
N GLY A 60 -23.08 -36.91 14.25
CA GLY A 60 -24.01 -35.86 13.87
C GLY A 60 -25.02 -35.42 14.95
N HIS A 61 -24.90 -35.92 16.19
CA HIS A 61 -25.79 -35.53 17.28
C HIS A 61 -25.40 -34.21 17.91
N TYR A 62 -26.41 -33.40 18.30
CA TYR A 62 -26.19 -32.15 19.05
C TYR A 62 -27.19 -32.03 20.20
N SER A 63 -26.85 -31.20 21.18
CA SER A 63 -27.77 -30.82 22.27
C SER A 63 -27.47 -29.38 22.70
N ILE A 64 -28.51 -28.55 22.74
CA ILE A 64 -28.39 -27.12 23.07
C ILE A 64 -29.61 -26.67 23.88
N THR A 65 -29.38 -25.74 24.83
CA THR A 65 -30.47 -25.13 25.61
C THR A 65 -30.77 -23.75 25.02
N VAL A 66 -31.99 -23.51 24.58
CA VAL A 66 -32.37 -22.32 23.82
C VAL A 66 -33.70 -21.77 24.27
N PRO A 67 -34.00 -20.46 24.05
CA PRO A 67 -35.32 -19.92 24.28
C PRO A 67 -36.38 -20.62 23.39
N LYS A 68 -37.56 -20.78 23.91
CA LYS A 68 -38.68 -21.46 23.21
C LYS A 68 -39.08 -20.78 21.89
N ASP A 69 -38.92 -19.47 21.82
CA ASP A 69 -39.16 -18.63 20.65
C ASP A 69 -37.91 -18.46 19.77
N GLY A 70 -36.79 -19.13 20.11
CA GLY A 70 -35.55 -19.09 19.37
C GLY A 70 -35.61 -19.77 18.00
N ILE A 71 -34.76 -19.33 17.10
CA ILE A 71 -34.47 -19.95 15.80
C ILE A 71 -33.07 -20.53 15.86
N LEU A 72 -32.94 -21.83 15.56
CA LEU A 72 -31.64 -22.49 15.40
C LEU A 72 -31.16 -22.33 13.95
N VAL A 73 -29.90 -21.94 13.79
CA VAL A 73 -29.22 -21.89 12.50
C VAL A 73 -28.22 -23.04 12.45
N PHE A 74 -28.40 -23.92 11.50
CA PHE A 74 -27.53 -25.07 11.23
C PHE A 74 -26.64 -24.72 10.05
N SER A 75 -25.33 -24.81 10.22
CA SER A 75 -24.36 -24.51 9.15
C SER A 75 -23.16 -25.45 9.20
N PHE A 76 -22.68 -25.83 8.02
CA PHE A 76 -21.44 -26.60 7.85
C PHE A 76 -20.78 -26.21 6.53
N MET A 77 -19.47 -26.34 6.46
CA MET A 77 -18.72 -25.99 5.23
C MET A 77 -19.16 -26.88 4.07
N GLY A 78 -19.59 -26.28 2.96
CA GLY A 78 -20.12 -27.01 1.78
C GLY A 78 -21.60 -27.31 1.81
N TYR A 79 -22.36 -26.78 2.77
CA TYR A 79 -23.80 -26.99 2.88
C TYR A 79 -24.57 -25.67 2.97
N ILE A 80 -25.80 -25.66 2.46
CA ILE A 80 -26.73 -24.54 2.59
C ILE A 80 -27.14 -24.41 4.05
N SER A 81 -26.95 -23.24 4.66
CA SER A 81 -27.38 -23.00 6.04
C SER A 81 -28.90 -23.04 6.15
N GLN A 82 -29.40 -23.76 7.15
CA GLN A 82 -30.84 -23.95 7.38
C GLN A 82 -31.27 -23.33 8.71
N GLU A 83 -32.37 -22.59 8.70
CA GLU A 83 -32.98 -22.00 9.90
C GLU A 83 -34.22 -22.79 10.32
N VAL A 84 -34.27 -23.16 11.60
CA VAL A 84 -35.41 -23.92 12.15
C VAL A 84 -35.89 -23.28 13.44
N ALA A 85 -37.19 -22.95 13.50
CA ALA A 85 -37.82 -22.44 14.72
C ALA A 85 -37.98 -23.56 15.76
N VAL A 86 -37.59 -23.28 17.00
CA VAL A 86 -37.60 -24.23 18.11
C VAL A 86 -39.04 -24.59 18.55
N GLY A 87 -39.82 -23.58 18.91
CA GLY A 87 -41.18 -23.78 19.40
C GLY A 87 -41.22 -24.70 20.63
N ASN A 88 -42.08 -25.74 20.60
CA ASN A 88 -42.22 -26.74 21.66
C ASN A 88 -41.45 -28.06 21.36
N LYS A 89 -40.56 -28.08 20.38
CA LYS A 89 -39.90 -29.30 19.93
C LYS A 89 -38.68 -29.59 20.81
N ALA A 90 -38.66 -30.75 21.46
CA ALA A 90 -37.51 -31.25 22.21
C ALA A 90 -36.49 -31.97 21.31
N VAL A 91 -36.92 -32.41 20.12
CA VAL A 91 -36.06 -33.07 19.13
C VAL A 91 -36.24 -32.37 17.77
N ILE A 92 -35.14 -31.94 17.18
CA ILE A 92 -35.11 -31.32 15.85
C ILE A 92 -34.01 -32.00 15.04
N ASN A 93 -34.39 -32.82 14.08
CA ASN A 93 -33.49 -33.43 13.12
C ASN A 93 -33.45 -32.55 11.86
N VAL A 94 -32.26 -32.30 11.32
CA VAL A 94 -32.05 -31.43 10.17
C VAL A 94 -31.29 -32.18 9.09
N LYS A 95 -31.74 -32.00 7.86
CA LYS A 95 -31.08 -32.51 6.66
C LYS A 95 -30.47 -31.31 5.94
N LEU A 96 -29.15 -31.20 5.93
CA LEU A 96 -28.46 -30.15 5.20
C LEU A 96 -28.30 -30.56 3.74
N GLU A 97 -28.64 -29.64 2.84
CA GLU A 97 -28.42 -29.81 1.41
C GLU A 97 -27.01 -29.30 1.08
N VAL A 98 -26.29 -30.05 0.25
CA VAL A 98 -24.98 -29.63 -0.24
C VAL A 98 -25.15 -28.35 -1.05
N ASP A 99 -24.35 -27.32 -0.72
CA ASP A 99 -24.31 -26.07 -1.46
C ASP A 99 -23.56 -26.27 -2.79
N GLN A 100 -24.31 -26.70 -3.81
CA GLN A 100 -23.75 -26.87 -5.16
C GLN A 100 -23.19 -25.57 -5.75
N GLN A 101 -23.59 -24.39 -5.23
CA GLN A 101 -23.03 -23.11 -5.67
C GLN A 101 -21.60 -22.86 -5.11
N GLN A 102 -21.17 -23.56 -4.05
CA GLN A 102 -19.79 -23.50 -3.56
C GLN A 102 -18.83 -24.40 -4.36
N LEU A 103 -19.32 -25.34 -5.15
CA LEU A 103 -18.49 -26.22 -5.98
C LEU A 103 -18.06 -25.55 -7.30
N ASP A 104 -18.78 -24.54 -7.77
CA ASP A 104 -18.47 -23.81 -9.00
C ASP A 104 -17.80 -22.47 -8.70
N GLU A 105 -16.55 -22.51 -8.18
CA GLU A 105 -15.75 -21.30 -8.05
C GLU A 105 -15.46 -20.74 -9.46
N THR A 106 -16.26 -19.75 -9.85
CA THR A 106 -16.11 -19.07 -11.15
C THR A 106 -14.89 -18.14 -11.09
N ILE A 107 -13.97 -18.32 -12.00
CA ILE A 107 -12.82 -17.45 -12.21
C ILE A 107 -13.05 -16.55 -13.43
N VAL A 108 -12.66 -15.29 -13.31
CA VAL A 108 -12.63 -14.38 -14.45
C VAL A 108 -11.40 -14.70 -15.28
N VAL A 109 -11.60 -14.95 -16.55
CA VAL A 109 -10.55 -15.26 -17.53
C VAL A 109 -10.62 -14.26 -18.69
N ALA A 110 -9.66 -14.32 -19.60
CA ALA A 110 -9.66 -13.45 -20.77
C ALA A 110 -10.99 -13.51 -21.54
N PHE A 111 -11.67 -12.36 -21.62
CA PHE A 111 -12.94 -12.16 -22.32
C PHE A 111 -14.07 -13.13 -21.91
N GLY A 112 -14.15 -13.47 -20.60
CA GLY A 112 -15.22 -14.32 -20.08
C GLY A 112 -15.00 -14.81 -18.67
N THR A 113 -15.80 -15.79 -18.29
CA THR A 113 -15.69 -16.51 -17.02
C THR A 113 -15.60 -18.01 -17.30
N ALA A 114 -14.88 -18.73 -16.47
CA ALA A 114 -14.81 -20.19 -16.50
C ALA A 114 -15.00 -20.73 -15.08
N THR A 115 -15.48 -21.96 -14.95
CA THR A 115 -15.40 -22.62 -13.65
C THR A 115 -13.95 -23.02 -13.38
N LYS A 116 -13.55 -23.07 -12.12
CA LYS A 116 -12.19 -23.45 -11.74
C LYS A 116 -11.81 -24.84 -12.26
N GLU A 117 -12.77 -25.73 -12.35
CA GLU A 117 -12.61 -27.09 -12.85
C GLU A 117 -12.45 -27.15 -14.37
N SER A 118 -13.18 -26.33 -15.11
CA SER A 118 -13.10 -26.28 -16.58
C SER A 118 -11.93 -25.47 -17.11
N PHE A 119 -11.25 -24.71 -16.22
CA PHE A 119 -10.12 -23.88 -16.61
C PHE A 119 -8.82 -24.70 -16.64
N THR A 120 -8.34 -25.02 -17.83
CA THR A 120 -7.11 -25.82 -18.03
C THR A 120 -5.80 -25.03 -17.78
N GLY A 121 -5.90 -23.71 -17.60
CA GLY A 121 -4.76 -22.82 -17.37
C GLY A 121 -4.38 -22.68 -15.89
N SER A 122 -3.26 -21.98 -15.62
CA SER A 122 -2.81 -21.66 -14.27
C SER A 122 -3.29 -20.27 -13.84
N ALA A 123 -4.35 -20.21 -13.05
CA ALA A 123 -4.86 -19.00 -12.46
C ALA A 123 -4.79 -19.03 -10.93
N SER A 124 -4.61 -17.87 -10.32
CA SER A 124 -4.75 -17.69 -8.87
C SER A 124 -5.69 -16.54 -8.58
N VAL A 125 -6.67 -16.75 -7.72
CA VAL A 125 -7.69 -15.76 -7.37
C VAL A 125 -7.50 -15.30 -5.93
N ILE A 126 -7.53 -14.00 -5.71
CA ILE A 126 -7.56 -13.36 -4.39
C ILE A 126 -8.90 -12.64 -4.26
N LYS A 127 -9.67 -12.99 -3.26
CA LYS A 127 -11.00 -12.42 -3.00
C LYS A 127 -10.90 -11.14 -2.17
N SER A 128 -11.91 -10.29 -2.28
CA SER A 128 -12.11 -9.02 -1.57
C SER A 128 -11.70 -9.08 -0.10
N GLU A 129 -12.15 -10.11 0.63
CA GLU A 129 -11.86 -10.27 2.06
C GLU A 129 -10.36 -10.31 2.39
N SER A 130 -9.56 -10.95 1.54
CA SER A 130 -8.11 -11.00 1.70
C SER A 130 -7.43 -9.68 1.34
N ILE A 131 -8.01 -8.92 0.41
CA ILE A 131 -7.52 -7.60 -0.02
C ILE A 131 -7.77 -6.57 1.08
N GLU A 132 -8.97 -6.55 1.63
CA GLU A 132 -9.39 -5.60 2.67
C GLU A 132 -8.65 -5.79 4.01
N LYS A 133 -8.33 -7.04 4.36
CA LYS A 133 -7.57 -7.37 5.60
C LYS A 133 -6.13 -6.85 5.58
N MET A 134 -5.53 -6.67 4.42
CA MET A 134 -4.14 -6.23 4.33
C MET A 134 -3.91 -4.74 4.60
N GLN A 135 -4.95 -3.92 4.55
CA GLN A 135 -4.91 -2.45 4.77
C GLN A 135 -3.80 -1.75 3.97
N ALA A 136 -3.42 -2.32 2.84
CA ALA A 136 -2.38 -1.78 1.98
C ALA A 136 -2.89 -0.53 1.23
N THR A 137 -1.99 0.43 0.98
CA THR A 137 -2.32 1.63 0.19
C THR A 137 -2.52 1.27 -1.28
N SER A 138 -1.70 0.35 -1.81
CA SER A 138 -1.77 -0.14 -3.19
C SER A 138 -2.44 -1.50 -3.25
N VAL A 139 -3.33 -1.67 -4.21
CA VAL A 139 -4.00 -2.94 -4.52
C VAL A 139 -3.01 -4.06 -4.84
N THR A 140 -1.88 -3.73 -5.45
CA THR A 140 -0.86 -4.71 -5.83
C THR A 140 -0.17 -5.37 -4.65
N ARG A 141 -0.09 -4.70 -3.50
CA ARG A 141 0.45 -5.30 -2.28
C ARG A 141 -0.40 -6.46 -1.77
N ALA A 142 -1.68 -6.52 -2.14
CA ALA A 142 -2.54 -7.66 -1.81
C ALA A 142 -2.07 -9.00 -2.43
N LEU A 143 -1.20 -8.95 -3.44
CA LEU A 143 -0.59 -10.12 -4.06
C LEU A 143 0.60 -10.68 -3.27
N GLU A 144 1.19 -9.87 -2.37
CA GLU A 144 2.40 -10.21 -1.66
C GLU A 144 2.23 -11.46 -0.79
N GLY A 145 3.05 -12.49 -1.05
CA GLY A 145 3.00 -13.77 -0.33
C GLY A 145 1.74 -14.61 -0.52
N LYS A 146 0.78 -14.17 -1.37
CA LYS A 146 -0.50 -14.86 -1.60
C LYS A 146 -0.53 -15.69 -2.88
N VAL A 147 0.30 -15.37 -3.85
CA VAL A 147 0.28 -15.99 -5.17
C VAL A 147 1.62 -16.62 -5.49
N ALA A 148 1.64 -17.95 -5.60
CA ALA A 148 2.85 -18.68 -6.00
C ALA A 148 3.31 -18.24 -7.40
N GLY A 149 4.62 -17.98 -7.57
CA GLY A 149 5.23 -17.53 -8.82
C GLY A 149 5.06 -16.05 -9.12
N VAL A 150 4.55 -15.26 -8.17
CA VAL A 150 4.53 -13.78 -8.24
C VAL A 150 5.56 -13.26 -7.25
N GLN A 151 6.52 -12.51 -7.76
CA GLN A 151 7.50 -11.77 -6.98
C GLN A 151 7.10 -10.30 -6.95
N LEU A 152 7.00 -9.74 -5.76
CA LEU A 152 6.73 -8.34 -5.54
C LEU A 152 7.94 -7.73 -4.85
N THR A 153 8.47 -6.66 -5.43
CA THR A 153 9.62 -5.93 -4.89
C THR A 153 9.30 -4.45 -4.79
N THR A 154 9.55 -3.88 -3.63
CA THR A 154 9.39 -2.44 -3.40
C THR A 154 10.79 -1.84 -3.22
N SER A 155 11.11 -0.83 -4.00
CA SER A 155 12.43 -0.15 -3.96
C SER A 155 12.58 0.83 -2.82
N SER A 156 11.47 1.31 -2.25
CA SER A 156 11.48 2.30 -1.17
C SER A 156 10.36 2.07 -0.15
N GLY A 157 10.47 2.73 1.01
CA GLY A 157 9.42 2.75 2.04
C GLY A 157 8.36 3.83 1.82
N SER A 158 8.43 4.61 0.75
CA SER A 158 7.48 5.68 0.45
C SER A 158 6.05 5.17 0.29
N LEU A 159 5.08 5.96 0.75
CA LEU A 159 3.66 5.67 0.59
C LEU A 159 3.20 5.66 -0.87
N SER A 160 3.89 6.42 -1.73
CA SER A 160 3.62 6.50 -3.18
C SER A 160 4.37 5.44 -3.99
N ALA A 161 5.29 4.68 -3.37
CA ALA A 161 6.10 3.68 -4.07
C ALA A 161 5.23 2.65 -4.78
N LYS A 162 5.52 2.46 -6.07
CA LYS A 162 4.88 1.45 -6.91
C LYS A 162 5.66 0.14 -6.81
N PRO A 163 5.06 -0.93 -6.28
CA PRO A 163 5.74 -2.23 -6.28
C PRO A 163 6.00 -2.72 -7.70
N SER A 164 7.20 -3.21 -7.95
CA SER A 164 7.52 -3.97 -9.17
C SER A 164 6.99 -5.39 -9.02
N ILE A 165 6.19 -5.83 -9.99
CA ILE A 165 5.62 -7.18 -10.01
C ILE A 165 6.22 -7.96 -11.17
N ILE A 166 6.75 -9.14 -10.85
CA ILE A 166 7.30 -10.09 -11.82
C ILE A 166 6.58 -11.41 -11.66
N ILE A 167 6.05 -11.95 -12.77
CA ILE A 167 5.35 -13.23 -12.80
C ILE A 167 6.25 -14.26 -13.48
N ARG A 168 6.60 -15.36 -12.77
CA ARG A 168 7.44 -16.46 -13.26
C ARG A 168 8.85 -16.05 -13.75
N GLY A 169 9.36 -14.91 -13.26
CA GLY A 169 10.72 -14.45 -13.58
C GLY A 169 10.78 -13.35 -14.63
N ILE A 170 12.00 -12.90 -14.90
CA ILE A 170 12.26 -11.82 -15.88
C ILE A 170 12.19 -12.42 -17.28
N SER A 171 11.32 -11.86 -18.12
CA SER A 171 11.09 -12.35 -19.49
C SER A 171 11.95 -11.64 -20.54
N SER A 172 12.40 -10.41 -20.25
CA SER A 172 13.18 -9.60 -21.20
C SER A 172 14.20 -8.73 -20.47
N ILE A 173 15.36 -8.56 -21.09
CA ILE A 173 16.42 -7.67 -20.59
C ILE A 173 16.10 -6.20 -20.93
N SER A 174 15.41 -5.94 -22.04
CA SER A 174 15.22 -4.58 -22.57
C SER A 174 13.75 -4.15 -22.70
N ALA A 175 12.80 -5.06 -22.81
CA ALA A 175 11.38 -4.73 -23.05
C ALA A 175 10.54 -4.59 -21.77
N GLY A 176 11.16 -4.68 -20.59
CA GLY A 176 10.44 -4.67 -19.30
C GLY A 176 9.81 -6.02 -18.97
N SER A 177 9.42 -6.20 -17.71
CA SER A 177 8.85 -7.45 -17.18
C SER A 177 7.54 -7.25 -16.43
N SER A 178 6.94 -6.06 -16.52
CA SER A 178 5.67 -5.75 -15.84
C SER A 178 4.51 -6.51 -16.47
N PRO A 179 3.57 -7.07 -15.67
CA PRO A 179 2.38 -7.72 -16.19
C PRO A 179 1.41 -6.71 -16.80
N LEU A 180 0.52 -7.19 -17.65
CA LEU A 180 -0.62 -6.42 -18.14
C LEU A 180 -1.71 -6.38 -17.06
N TYR A 181 -2.26 -5.19 -16.81
CA TYR A 181 -3.40 -5.01 -15.90
C TYR A 181 -4.69 -4.86 -16.70
N ILE A 182 -5.71 -5.60 -16.28
CA ILE A 182 -7.07 -5.55 -16.85
C ILE A 182 -8.03 -5.18 -15.73
N VAL A 183 -8.78 -4.12 -15.88
CA VAL A 183 -9.83 -3.73 -14.91
C VAL A 183 -11.19 -3.85 -15.56
N ASP A 184 -12.06 -4.70 -15.00
CA ASP A 184 -13.38 -5.01 -15.54
C ASP A 184 -13.38 -5.35 -17.05
N GLY A 185 -12.38 -6.13 -17.49
CA GLY A 185 -12.27 -6.62 -18.86
C GLY A 185 -11.54 -5.71 -19.86
N VAL A 186 -11.11 -4.52 -19.44
CA VAL A 186 -10.44 -3.53 -20.29
C VAL A 186 -9.00 -3.30 -19.81
N PRO A 187 -8.00 -3.18 -20.71
CA PRO A 187 -6.63 -2.80 -20.33
C PRO A 187 -6.60 -1.49 -19.55
N TYR A 188 -5.83 -1.49 -18.48
CA TYR A 188 -5.68 -0.37 -17.56
C TYR A 188 -4.22 0.04 -17.46
N ASP A 189 -3.88 1.22 -17.97
CA ASP A 189 -2.54 1.79 -17.93
C ASP A 189 -2.40 2.93 -16.89
N GLY A 190 -3.46 3.17 -16.10
CA GLY A 190 -3.44 4.15 -15.00
C GLY A 190 -2.64 3.67 -13.80
N ASP A 191 -2.45 4.56 -12.83
CA ASP A 191 -1.81 4.20 -11.56
C ASP A 191 -2.75 3.33 -10.72
N LEU A 192 -2.30 2.12 -10.37
CA LEU A 192 -3.07 1.20 -9.52
C LEU A 192 -3.32 1.74 -8.11
N ASN A 193 -2.54 2.73 -7.66
CA ASN A 193 -2.80 3.45 -6.41
C ASN A 193 -4.06 4.32 -6.49
N ASN A 194 -4.58 4.59 -7.70
CA ASN A 194 -5.84 5.31 -7.90
C ASN A 194 -7.08 4.43 -7.72
N ILE A 195 -6.92 3.09 -7.66
CA ILE A 195 -8.02 2.17 -7.42
C ILE A 195 -8.23 2.01 -5.91
N ASN A 196 -9.46 2.18 -5.45
CA ASN A 196 -9.82 1.93 -4.05
C ASN A 196 -9.92 0.42 -3.79
N ASN A 197 -9.14 -0.08 -2.83
CA ASN A 197 -9.15 -1.49 -2.44
C ASN A 197 -10.54 -2.00 -2.02
N SER A 198 -11.35 -1.11 -1.41
CA SER A 198 -12.71 -1.44 -0.98
C SER A 198 -13.70 -1.65 -2.15
N ASP A 199 -13.35 -1.19 -3.35
CA ASP A 199 -14.16 -1.40 -4.56
C ASP A 199 -13.85 -2.71 -5.29
N ILE A 200 -12.85 -3.49 -4.83
CA ILE A 200 -12.41 -4.69 -5.53
C ILE A 200 -13.14 -5.93 -5.01
N GLU A 201 -13.72 -6.69 -5.92
CA GLU A 201 -14.32 -8.00 -5.65
C GLU A 201 -13.27 -9.11 -5.64
N SER A 202 -12.40 -9.12 -6.64
CA SER A 202 -11.35 -10.12 -6.78
C SER A 202 -10.20 -9.65 -7.68
N MET A 203 -9.05 -10.29 -7.48
CA MET A 203 -7.91 -10.20 -8.39
C MET A 203 -7.55 -11.59 -8.88
N THR A 204 -7.49 -11.78 -10.19
CA THR A 204 -7.08 -13.03 -10.83
C THR A 204 -5.74 -12.85 -11.52
N VAL A 205 -4.77 -13.67 -11.20
CA VAL A 205 -3.44 -13.67 -11.84
C VAL A 205 -3.36 -14.83 -12.80
N LEU A 206 -3.30 -14.52 -14.12
CA LEU A 206 -3.06 -15.49 -15.18
C LEU A 206 -1.56 -15.61 -15.42
N LYS A 207 -1.03 -16.82 -15.26
CA LYS A 207 0.42 -17.04 -15.20
C LYS A 207 0.97 -17.81 -16.42
N ASP A 208 0.12 -18.45 -17.19
CA ASP A 208 0.57 -19.27 -18.32
C ASP A 208 0.30 -18.62 -19.68
N ALA A 209 1.07 -19.03 -20.68
CA ALA A 209 1.00 -18.48 -22.02
C ALA A 209 -0.34 -18.75 -22.71
N ALA A 210 -1.00 -19.87 -22.46
CA ALA A 210 -2.28 -20.20 -23.07
C ALA A 210 -3.38 -19.25 -22.60
N SER A 211 -3.42 -18.98 -21.28
CA SER A 211 -4.36 -18.03 -20.68
C SER A 211 -4.13 -16.58 -21.14
N ASN A 212 -2.87 -16.24 -21.43
CA ASN A 212 -2.45 -14.89 -21.81
C ASN A 212 -2.53 -14.63 -23.31
N ALA A 213 -2.63 -15.70 -24.13
CA ALA A 213 -2.54 -15.62 -25.59
C ALA A 213 -3.56 -14.66 -26.23
N LEU A 214 -4.75 -14.53 -25.64
CA LEU A 214 -5.79 -13.62 -26.12
C LEU A 214 -5.42 -12.12 -25.98
N TYR A 215 -4.43 -11.80 -25.14
CA TYR A 215 -3.89 -10.44 -25.01
C TYR A 215 -2.64 -10.20 -25.86
N GLY A 216 -2.27 -11.17 -26.70
CA GLY A 216 -1.11 -11.11 -27.60
C GLY A 216 0.20 -10.80 -26.85
N ALA A 217 1.09 -10.03 -27.48
CA ALA A 217 2.39 -9.69 -26.91
C ALA A 217 2.31 -8.92 -25.58
N ARG A 218 1.23 -8.17 -25.33
CA ARG A 218 1.04 -7.46 -24.06
C ARG A 218 0.86 -8.40 -22.87
N GLY A 219 0.32 -9.61 -23.09
CA GLY A 219 0.17 -10.64 -22.06
C GLY A 219 1.42 -11.48 -21.79
N ALA A 220 2.54 -11.25 -22.49
CA ALA A 220 3.75 -12.09 -22.40
C ALA A 220 4.33 -12.18 -20.98
N ASN A 221 4.22 -11.15 -20.19
CA ASN A 221 4.70 -11.08 -18.79
C ASN A 221 3.66 -11.53 -17.76
N GLY A 222 2.54 -12.14 -18.20
CA GLY A 222 1.40 -12.47 -17.37
C GLY A 222 0.36 -11.34 -17.34
N VAL A 223 -0.83 -11.69 -16.87
CA VAL A 223 -1.97 -10.76 -16.80
C VAL A 223 -2.54 -10.76 -15.38
N ILE A 224 -2.80 -9.57 -14.84
CA ILE A 224 -3.48 -9.38 -13.57
C ILE A 224 -4.84 -8.75 -13.86
N MET A 225 -5.89 -9.50 -13.63
CA MET A 225 -7.27 -9.06 -13.82
C MET A 225 -7.85 -8.59 -12.49
N ILE A 226 -8.35 -7.38 -12.44
CA ILE A 226 -9.00 -6.76 -11.29
C ILE A 226 -10.48 -6.66 -11.61
N THR A 227 -11.30 -7.38 -10.85
CA THR A 227 -12.75 -7.32 -10.96
C THR A 227 -13.28 -6.47 -9.82
N THR A 228 -14.10 -5.50 -10.16
CA THR A 228 -14.65 -4.58 -9.18
C THR A 228 -16.04 -5.05 -8.71
N LYS A 229 -16.37 -4.69 -7.46
CA LYS A 229 -17.67 -5.01 -6.85
C LYS A 229 -18.83 -4.57 -7.73
N LYS A 230 -19.89 -5.38 -7.72
CA LYS A 230 -21.18 -5.09 -8.37
C LYS A 230 -22.33 -5.33 -7.39
N ALA A 231 -23.44 -4.66 -7.60
CA ALA A 231 -24.63 -4.92 -6.81
C ALA A 231 -25.21 -6.31 -7.13
N LYS A 232 -25.74 -6.97 -6.11
CA LYS A 232 -26.52 -8.20 -6.26
C LYS A 232 -28.00 -7.83 -6.31
N LYS A 233 -28.84 -8.76 -6.84
CA LYS A 233 -30.29 -8.62 -6.76
C LYS A 233 -30.71 -8.62 -5.29
N GLY A 234 -31.64 -7.74 -4.92
CA GLY A 234 -32.17 -7.64 -3.57
C GLY A 234 -32.40 -6.19 -3.13
N GLN A 235 -32.70 -6.03 -1.86
CA GLN A 235 -32.88 -4.70 -1.25
C GLN A 235 -31.59 -3.87 -1.27
N ALA A 236 -31.76 -2.56 -1.21
CA ALA A 236 -30.63 -1.65 -1.12
C ALA A 236 -29.83 -1.90 0.17
N VAL A 237 -28.51 -2.07 0.00
CA VAL A 237 -27.56 -2.25 1.10
C VAL A 237 -26.65 -1.03 1.14
N VAL A 238 -26.56 -0.41 2.32
CA VAL A 238 -25.59 0.66 2.60
C VAL A 238 -24.48 0.05 3.45
N THR A 239 -23.25 0.17 2.99
CA THR A 239 -22.07 -0.30 3.72
C THR A 239 -21.21 0.89 4.10
N LEU A 240 -20.83 0.99 5.36
CA LEU A 240 -19.83 1.94 5.88
C LEU A 240 -18.66 1.13 6.44
N ASP A 241 -17.46 1.41 5.92
CA ASP A 241 -16.20 0.86 6.42
C ASP A 241 -15.30 2.02 6.87
N ALA A 242 -14.96 2.03 8.16
CA ALA A 242 -14.13 3.05 8.78
C ALA A 242 -12.93 2.39 9.46
N LYS A 243 -11.73 2.79 9.05
CA LYS A 243 -10.46 2.26 9.57
C LYS A 243 -9.60 3.40 10.10
N VAL A 244 -9.16 3.28 11.34
CA VAL A 244 -8.21 4.19 11.97
C VAL A 244 -7.06 3.36 12.52
N GLY A 245 -5.84 3.76 12.23
CA GLY A 245 -4.65 3.04 12.62
C GLY A 245 -3.45 3.96 12.81
N VAL A 246 -2.37 3.38 13.31
CA VAL A 246 -1.09 4.06 13.50
C VAL A 246 -0.03 3.36 12.65
N ASN A 247 0.65 4.13 11.81
CA ASN A 247 1.84 3.69 11.11
C ASN A 247 3.05 3.85 12.04
N SER A 248 3.86 2.83 12.14
CA SER A 248 5.12 2.85 12.89
C SER A 248 6.16 1.97 12.19
N LYS A 249 7.43 2.21 12.51
CA LYS A 249 8.52 1.39 12.00
C LYS A 249 8.39 -0.04 12.53
N ALA A 250 8.13 -0.99 11.64
CA ALA A 250 7.97 -2.41 11.98
C ALA A 250 9.26 -3.23 11.73
N ALA A 251 10.10 -2.79 10.77
CA ALA A 251 11.37 -3.45 10.49
C ALA A 251 12.34 -3.28 11.67
N ARG A 252 12.96 -4.39 12.08
CA ARG A 252 14.05 -4.33 13.06
C ARG A 252 15.28 -3.73 12.42
N ASP A 253 15.98 -2.88 13.17
CA ASP A 253 17.29 -2.41 12.76
C ASP A 253 18.29 -3.57 12.76
N TYR A 254 19.28 -3.47 11.89
CA TYR A 254 20.47 -4.29 12.01
C TYR A 254 21.17 -3.95 13.33
N ASP A 255 21.96 -4.89 13.83
CA ASP A 255 22.84 -4.63 14.97
C ASP A 255 23.97 -3.70 14.50
N TYR A 256 23.97 -2.48 15.02
CA TYR A 256 24.96 -1.45 14.68
C TYR A 256 25.43 -0.71 15.93
N ILE A 257 26.58 -0.09 15.84
CA ILE A 257 27.16 0.68 16.94
C ILE A 257 26.32 1.93 17.18
N ARG A 258 25.63 2.00 18.33
CA ARG A 258 24.82 3.16 18.74
C ARG A 258 25.57 4.07 19.71
N GLU A 259 26.45 3.49 20.51
CA GLU A 259 27.19 4.21 21.54
C GLU A 259 28.38 4.96 20.93
N PRO A 260 28.49 6.28 21.14
CA PRO A 260 29.61 7.08 20.62
C PRO A 260 30.98 6.55 21.04
N GLY A 261 31.12 6.10 22.28
CA GLY A 261 32.37 5.53 22.80
C GLY A 261 32.82 4.29 22.04
N GLN A 262 31.90 3.35 21.78
CA GLN A 262 32.19 2.14 20.99
C GLN A 262 32.61 2.50 19.54
N TYR A 263 32.02 3.55 18.97
CA TYR A 263 32.42 3.99 17.63
C TYR A 263 33.84 4.53 17.62
N TYR A 264 34.24 5.33 18.61
CA TYR A 264 35.63 5.79 18.74
C TYR A 264 36.59 4.64 18.97
N GLU A 265 36.24 3.63 19.78
CA GLU A 265 37.05 2.43 19.99
C GLU A 265 37.27 1.68 18.66
N ALA A 266 36.20 1.45 17.89
CA ALA A 266 36.27 0.76 16.61
C ALA A 266 37.13 1.52 15.60
N TYR A 267 36.95 2.85 15.52
CA TYR A 267 37.74 3.68 14.63
C TYR A 267 39.21 3.74 15.05
N TYR A 268 39.48 3.87 16.34
CA TYR A 268 40.84 3.78 16.90
C TYR A 268 41.50 2.45 16.50
N LEU A 269 40.85 1.33 16.67
CA LEU A 269 41.39 0.02 16.32
C LEU A 269 41.76 -0.05 14.82
N SER A 270 40.92 0.49 13.95
CA SER A 270 41.21 0.60 12.52
C SER A 270 42.46 1.42 12.26
N ARG A 271 42.59 2.58 12.91
CA ARG A 271 43.79 3.47 12.77
C ARG A 271 45.04 2.83 13.37
N TYR A 272 44.93 2.21 14.52
CA TYR A 272 46.04 1.51 15.17
C TYR A 272 46.55 0.37 14.27
N ASN A 273 45.69 -0.46 13.76
CA ASN A 273 46.05 -1.55 12.84
C ASN A 273 46.70 -1.04 11.55
N TYR A 274 46.22 0.07 11.01
CA TYR A 274 46.82 0.71 9.86
C TYR A 274 48.27 1.17 10.17
N PHE A 275 48.50 1.78 11.33
CA PHE A 275 49.82 2.25 11.70
C PHE A 275 50.80 1.09 11.99
N VAL A 276 50.33 0.01 12.60
CA VAL A 276 51.17 -1.18 12.83
C VAL A 276 51.45 -1.91 11.52
N ASN A 277 50.39 -2.28 10.79
CA ASN A 277 50.53 -3.23 9.67
C ASN A 277 50.95 -2.57 8.35
N ALA A 278 50.47 -1.35 8.07
CA ALA A 278 50.78 -0.67 6.83
C ALA A 278 51.96 0.30 6.95
N GLN A 279 52.20 0.90 8.12
CA GLN A 279 53.30 1.84 8.36
C GLN A 279 54.45 1.24 9.18
N GLY A 280 54.32 0.01 9.70
CA GLY A 280 55.39 -0.69 10.41
C GLY A 280 55.77 -0.03 11.76
N LEU A 281 54.89 0.75 12.37
CA LEU A 281 55.17 1.42 13.64
C LEU A 281 55.14 0.41 14.79
N SER A 282 55.98 0.67 15.83
CA SER A 282 55.89 -0.08 17.07
C SER A 282 54.51 0.13 17.74
N SER A 283 54.05 -0.82 18.56
CA SER A 283 52.75 -0.73 19.24
C SER A 283 52.56 0.56 20.04
N ALA A 284 53.62 1.03 20.73
CA ALA A 284 53.57 2.27 21.48
C ALA A 284 53.46 3.52 20.57
N ALA A 285 54.22 3.56 19.48
CA ALA A 285 54.14 4.66 18.52
C ALA A 285 52.81 4.67 17.75
N ALA A 286 52.30 3.50 17.38
CA ALA A 286 50.99 3.31 16.75
C ALA A 286 49.85 3.78 17.67
N TYR A 287 49.90 3.41 18.98
CA TYR A 287 48.94 3.90 19.96
C TYR A 287 48.94 5.44 20.02
N GLN A 288 50.08 6.06 20.26
CA GLN A 288 50.16 7.53 20.39
C GLN A 288 49.63 8.23 19.13
N LYS A 289 49.98 7.73 17.96
CA LYS A 289 49.55 8.29 16.70
C LYS A 289 48.04 8.06 16.46
N ALA A 290 47.51 6.89 16.74
CA ALA A 290 46.08 6.60 16.62
C ALA A 290 45.26 7.44 17.60
N ALA A 291 45.60 7.42 18.90
CA ALA A 291 44.86 8.14 19.93
C ALA A 291 44.83 9.65 19.72
N SER A 292 45.94 10.23 19.23
CA SER A 292 46.03 11.70 18.95
C SER A 292 45.28 12.11 17.69
N THR A 293 45.08 11.20 16.70
CA THR A 293 44.51 11.57 15.40
C THR A 293 43.01 11.35 15.28
N ILE A 294 42.41 10.44 16.07
CA ILE A 294 40.99 10.04 15.87
C ILE A 294 40.00 11.19 15.97
N THR A 295 40.26 12.22 16.75
CA THR A 295 39.42 13.41 16.93
C THR A 295 39.82 14.59 16.07
N GLN A 296 40.95 14.48 15.32
CA GLN A 296 41.41 15.52 14.41
C GLN A 296 40.52 15.59 13.15
N SER A 297 40.79 16.63 12.34
CA SER A 297 40.10 16.80 11.05
C SER A 297 40.33 15.63 10.10
N ALA A 298 39.42 15.46 9.12
CA ALA A 298 39.52 14.46 8.07
C ALA A 298 40.86 14.48 7.32
N LYS A 299 41.45 15.68 7.10
CA LYS A 299 42.77 15.86 6.45
C LYS A 299 43.87 15.12 7.20
N ASN A 300 43.75 15.00 8.51
CA ASN A 300 44.70 14.31 9.38
C ASN A 300 44.30 12.85 9.65
N GLY A 301 43.24 12.36 8.99
CA GLY A 301 42.73 11.00 9.15
C GLY A 301 41.90 10.80 10.41
N GLY A 302 41.32 11.86 10.95
CA GLY A 302 40.41 11.81 12.09
C GLY A 302 38.93 11.92 11.72
N LEU A 303 38.07 11.84 12.71
CA LEU A 303 36.62 11.91 12.59
C LEU A 303 36.07 13.34 12.60
N GLY A 304 36.93 14.35 12.91
CA GLY A 304 36.58 15.77 12.93
C GLY A 304 35.86 16.24 14.19
N TYR A 305 35.31 15.33 15.00
CA TYR A 305 34.52 15.64 16.19
C TYR A 305 35.10 14.93 17.42
N ASN A 306 35.07 15.61 18.55
CA ASN A 306 35.23 15.01 19.87
C ASN A 306 34.05 15.47 20.73
N VAL A 307 33.16 14.53 21.08
CA VAL A 307 31.94 14.78 21.85
C VAL A 307 32.09 14.45 23.34
N TYR A 308 33.28 14.11 23.77
CA TYR A 308 33.59 13.82 25.18
C TYR A 308 34.42 14.92 25.82
N THR A 309 34.11 15.26 27.06
CA THR A 309 34.95 16.04 27.95
C THR A 309 35.91 15.11 28.68
N LEU A 310 37.17 15.46 28.72
CA LEU A 310 38.27 14.72 29.34
C LEU A 310 39.01 15.58 30.37
N PRO A 311 39.62 14.99 31.40
CA PRO A 311 40.64 15.68 32.19
C PRO A 311 41.80 16.13 31.31
N GLU A 312 42.47 17.23 31.72
CA GLU A 312 43.59 17.80 30.99
C GLU A 312 44.74 16.78 30.81
N GLY A 313 45.23 16.66 29.59
CA GLY A 313 46.34 15.76 29.26
C GLY A 313 45.95 14.30 28.99
N GLU A 314 44.68 13.91 29.19
CA GLU A 314 44.25 12.53 28.96
C GLU A 314 43.78 12.31 27.49
N ASN A 315 44.07 11.11 26.96
CA ASN A 315 43.58 10.69 25.65
C ASN A 315 42.15 10.10 25.76
N LEU A 316 41.38 10.29 24.70
CA LEU A 316 39.99 9.74 24.61
C LEU A 316 39.99 8.21 24.66
N ILE A 317 40.97 7.56 24.04
CA ILE A 317 41.14 6.10 24.05
C ILE A 317 42.42 5.75 24.80
N GLY A 318 42.29 4.85 25.79
CA GLY A 318 43.40 4.34 26.57
C GLY A 318 44.28 3.34 25.80
N MET A 319 45.41 2.97 26.39
CA MET A 319 46.36 1.99 25.81
C MET A 319 45.71 0.60 25.62
N ASN A 320 44.66 0.30 26.38
CA ASN A 320 43.89 -0.92 26.22
C ASN A 320 42.89 -0.90 25.05
N GLY A 321 42.90 0.19 24.25
CA GLY A 321 41.96 0.38 23.12
C GLY A 321 40.52 0.70 23.53
N LYS A 322 40.28 1.01 24.79
CA LYS A 322 38.96 1.32 25.33
C LYS A 322 38.82 2.81 25.63
N LEU A 323 37.53 3.26 25.60
CA LEU A 323 37.19 4.62 25.99
C LEU A 323 37.74 4.90 27.39
N ASN A 324 38.30 6.10 27.56
CA ASN A 324 38.79 6.56 28.86
C ASN A 324 37.63 6.57 29.89
N PRO A 325 37.78 5.91 31.04
CA PRO A 325 36.71 5.87 32.04
C PRO A 325 36.38 7.23 32.66
N ASN A 326 37.28 8.22 32.53
CA ASN A 326 37.08 9.61 32.97
C ASN A 326 36.39 10.47 31.89
N ALA A 327 36.12 9.92 30.70
CA ALA A 327 35.45 10.64 29.62
C ALA A 327 33.98 10.81 29.90
N THR A 328 33.49 12.04 29.89
CA THR A 328 32.06 12.36 30.07
C THR A 328 31.48 12.81 28.77
N LEU A 329 30.33 12.19 28.36
CA LEU A 329 29.64 12.54 27.13
C LEU A 329 29.09 13.97 27.19
N GLY A 330 29.31 14.73 26.14
CA GLY A 330 29.02 16.16 26.02
C GLY A 330 30.29 17.02 26.23
N ARG A 331 30.54 17.93 25.29
CA ARG A 331 31.72 18.81 25.31
C ARG A 331 31.36 20.23 24.92
N ILE A 332 31.76 21.18 25.74
CA ILE A 332 31.69 22.60 25.40
C ILE A 332 32.97 23.00 24.65
N VAL A 333 32.79 23.64 23.50
CA VAL A 333 33.87 24.15 22.64
C VAL A 333 33.66 25.65 22.43
N ASP A 334 34.69 26.47 22.67
CA ASP A 334 34.71 27.87 22.28
C ASP A 334 35.26 27.98 20.84
N TYR A 335 34.50 28.62 19.98
CA TYR A 335 34.91 28.88 18.61
C TYR A 335 34.49 30.29 18.20
N ASN A 336 35.46 31.13 17.88
CA ASN A 336 35.24 32.53 17.53
C ASN A 336 34.47 33.33 18.58
N GLY A 337 34.70 33.05 19.85
CA GLY A 337 34.02 33.74 20.98
C GLY A 337 32.61 33.28 21.27
N GLN A 338 32.13 32.24 20.57
CA GLN A 338 30.86 31.59 20.85
C GLN A 338 31.09 30.19 21.37
N LYS A 339 30.35 29.83 22.42
CA LYS A 339 30.42 28.50 23.00
C LYS A 339 29.33 27.59 22.41
N TYR A 340 29.74 26.38 22.04
CA TYR A 340 28.91 25.33 21.49
C TYR A 340 28.95 24.08 22.35
N TYR A 341 27.82 23.41 22.53
CA TYR A 341 27.75 22.15 23.22
C TYR A 341 27.65 21.01 22.18
N LEU A 342 28.70 20.24 22.05
CA LEU A 342 28.78 19.07 21.18
C LEU A 342 28.19 17.88 21.90
N TYR A 343 26.97 17.51 21.53
CA TYR A 343 26.25 16.35 22.05
C TYR A 343 25.65 15.57 20.89
N PRO A 344 25.98 14.27 20.75
CA PRO A 344 25.46 13.45 19.65
C PRO A 344 23.98 13.14 19.84
N ASP A 345 23.25 13.07 18.74
CA ASP A 345 21.83 12.72 18.71
C ASP A 345 21.63 11.29 18.18
N ASP A 346 20.51 10.66 18.52
CA ASP A 346 20.07 9.42 17.90
C ASP A 346 19.35 9.70 16.58
N TRP A 347 20.10 9.70 15.48
CA TRP A 347 19.61 10.00 14.14
C TRP A 347 18.47 9.06 13.70
N MET A 348 18.54 7.79 14.10
CA MET A 348 17.48 6.81 13.77
C MET A 348 16.19 7.11 14.49
N LYS A 349 16.25 7.53 15.75
CA LYS A 349 15.08 7.92 16.54
C LYS A 349 14.45 9.19 15.99
N GLU A 350 15.27 10.16 15.58
CA GLU A 350 14.79 11.43 15.03
C GLU A 350 14.25 11.28 13.59
N ALA A 351 14.73 10.29 12.83
CA ALA A 351 14.29 10.05 11.44
C ALA A 351 12.89 9.47 11.34
N TYR A 352 12.41 8.77 12.37
CA TYR A 352 11.14 8.06 12.31
C TYR A 352 10.16 8.52 13.39
N LYS A 353 8.91 8.61 13.00
CA LYS A 353 7.80 8.91 13.91
C LYS A 353 6.64 7.94 13.72
N SER A 354 5.81 7.82 14.74
CA SER A 354 4.50 7.19 14.58
C SER A 354 3.50 8.21 14.04
N SER A 355 2.64 7.78 13.11
CA SER A 355 1.72 8.68 12.43
C SER A 355 0.34 8.07 12.26
N LEU A 356 -0.67 8.90 12.09
CA LEU A 356 -2.07 8.51 11.97
C LEU A 356 -2.40 8.11 10.52
N ARG A 357 -3.15 7.00 10.35
CA ARG A 357 -3.81 6.59 9.12
C ARG A 357 -5.31 6.52 9.34
N GLN A 358 -6.07 7.12 8.44
CA GLN A 358 -7.53 7.13 8.44
C GLN A 358 -8.06 6.76 7.07
N GLU A 359 -9.07 5.89 7.03
CA GLU A 359 -9.72 5.48 5.79
C GLU A 359 -11.22 5.30 6.06
N TYR A 360 -12.04 5.92 5.23
CA TYR A 360 -13.49 5.87 5.31
C TYR A 360 -14.07 5.55 3.94
N ASN A 361 -14.85 4.49 3.85
CA ASN A 361 -15.50 4.09 2.62
C ASN A 361 -16.99 3.93 2.87
N VAL A 362 -17.82 4.49 2.00
CA VAL A 362 -19.25 4.30 2.01
C VAL A 362 -19.70 3.80 0.64
N SER A 363 -20.57 2.80 0.62
CA SER A 363 -21.16 2.33 -0.63
C SER A 363 -22.65 2.05 -0.48
N VAL A 364 -23.37 2.24 -1.58
CA VAL A 364 -24.77 1.90 -1.72
C VAL A 364 -24.90 0.97 -2.92
N ALA A 365 -25.45 -0.20 -2.70
CA ALA A 365 -25.68 -1.21 -3.72
C ALA A 365 -27.14 -1.63 -3.74
N ALA A 366 -27.77 -1.64 -4.90
CA ALA A 366 -29.17 -2.07 -5.08
C ALA A 366 -29.32 -2.79 -6.42
N GLY A 367 -30.26 -3.73 -6.50
CA GLY A 367 -30.52 -4.42 -7.75
C GLY A 367 -31.88 -5.11 -7.78
N ASN A 368 -32.43 -5.23 -8.97
CA ASN A 368 -33.60 -6.04 -9.26
C ASN A 368 -33.32 -6.96 -10.47
N ASP A 369 -34.35 -7.60 -11.03
CA ASP A 369 -34.19 -8.52 -12.16
C ASP A 369 -33.65 -7.85 -13.43
N LYS A 370 -33.86 -6.54 -13.61
CA LYS A 370 -33.50 -5.82 -14.81
C LYS A 370 -32.32 -4.85 -14.64
N SER A 371 -32.04 -4.42 -13.42
CA SER A 371 -31.02 -3.41 -13.17
C SER A 371 -30.24 -3.68 -11.90
N THR A 372 -28.95 -3.35 -11.94
CA THR A 372 -28.10 -3.28 -10.76
C THR A 372 -27.42 -1.91 -10.72
N PHE A 373 -27.22 -1.40 -9.52
CA PHE A 373 -26.59 -0.11 -9.29
C PHE A 373 -25.68 -0.18 -8.07
N LEU A 374 -24.46 0.31 -8.18
CA LEU A 374 -23.52 0.50 -7.10
C LEU A 374 -22.92 1.90 -7.18
N ALA A 375 -22.96 2.64 -6.10
CA ALA A 375 -22.21 3.87 -5.90
C ALA A 375 -21.31 3.73 -4.69
N SER A 376 -20.07 4.16 -4.78
CA SER A 376 -19.13 4.20 -3.66
C SER A 376 -18.41 5.53 -3.59
N PHE A 377 -18.02 5.91 -2.37
CA PHE A 377 -17.15 7.04 -2.08
C PHE A 377 -16.13 6.61 -1.04
N GLY A 378 -14.86 6.96 -1.25
CA GLY A 378 -13.75 6.65 -0.36
C GLY A 378 -12.90 7.87 -0.05
N TYR A 379 -12.43 7.95 1.18
CA TYR A 379 -11.45 8.92 1.66
C TYR A 379 -10.31 8.19 2.36
N LEU A 380 -9.07 8.50 2.00
CA LEU A 380 -7.85 8.03 2.65
C LEU A 380 -6.99 9.23 3.02
N ASP A 381 -6.54 9.27 4.29
CA ASP A 381 -5.46 10.13 4.78
C ASP A 381 -4.44 9.25 5.48
N ASN A 382 -3.31 9.04 4.83
CA ASN A 382 -2.26 8.14 5.27
C ASN A 382 -0.95 8.92 5.45
N ASN A 383 -0.55 9.14 6.69
CA ASN A 383 0.71 9.80 7.02
C ASN A 383 1.84 8.77 7.11
N GLY A 384 2.99 9.08 6.52
CA GLY A 384 4.19 8.26 6.56
C GLY A 384 4.90 8.29 7.92
N ILE A 385 5.86 7.41 8.08
CA ILE A 385 6.70 7.34 9.28
C ILE A 385 7.86 8.34 9.26
N ILE A 386 8.01 9.09 8.18
CA ILE A 386 8.99 10.17 7.99
C ILE A 386 8.25 11.50 7.98
N GLU A 387 8.91 12.57 8.45
CA GLU A 387 8.37 13.92 8.37
C GLU A 387 8.13 14.33 6.92
N GLY A 388 7.03 15.06 6.67
CA GLY A 388 6.68 15.54 5.33
C GLY A 388 6.06 14.51 4.39
N GLU A 389 5.98 13.22 4.78
CA GLU A 389 5.35 12.20 3.95
C GLU A 389 3.86 12.02 4.29
N ASN A 390 3.01 12.18 3.28
CA ASN A 390 1.55 12.04 3.43
C ASN A 390 0.91 11.70 2.08
N MET A 391 -0.11 10.88 2.12
CA MET A 391 -0.97 10.57 0.98
C MET A 391 -2.43 10.83 1.33
N LYS A 392 -3.09 11.71 0.59
CA LYS A 392 -4.54 11.92 0.62
C LYS A 392 -5.18 11.50 -0.68
N ARG A 393 -6.30 10.80 -0.60
CA ARG A 393 -7.02 10.32 -1.78
C ARG A 393 -8.52 10.34 -1.55
N TYR A 394 -9.24 10.89 -2.51
CA TYR A 394 -10.69 10.84 -2.62
C TYR A 394 -11.04 9.98 -3.83
N THR A 395 -11.96 9.04 -3.68
CA THR A 395 -12.42 8.18 -4.77
C THR A 395 -13.94 8.22 -4.84
N ALA A 396 -14.48 8.24 -6.05
CA ALA A 396 -15.91 8.09 -6.28
C ALA A 396 -16.11 7.10 -7.43
N ARG A 397 -17.10 6.22 -7.32
CA ARG A 397 -17.38 5.21 -8.32
C ARG A 397 -18.87 5.02 -8.51
N LEU A 398 -19.26 4.81 -9.76
CA LEU A 398 -20.61 4.43 -10.18
C LEU A 398 -20.52 3.22 -11.12
N LYS A 399 -21.30 2.18 -10.84
CA LYS A 399 -21.45 1.02 -11.72
C LYS A 399 -22.93 0.68 -11.84
N ALA A 400 -23.41 0.55 -13.06
CA ALA A 400 -24.80 0.20 -13.34
C ALA A 400 -24.88 -0.74 -14.53
N ASP A 401 -25.72 -1.76 -14.42
CA ASP A 401 -26.09 -2.65 -15.51
C ASP A 401 -27.60 -2.60 -15.69
N TYR A 402 -28.06 -2.67 -16.93
CA TYR A 402 -29.48 -2.63 -17.29
C TYR A 402 -29.82 -3.63 -18.39
N GLN A 403 -30.76 -4.52 -18.14
CA GLN A 403 -31.37 -5.40 -19.12
C GLN A 403 -32.48 -4.64 -19.86
N ALA A 404 -32.14 -3.92 -20.92
CA ALA A 404 -33.07 -3.05 -21.64
C ALA A 404 -34.15 -3.83 -22.40
N LYS A 405 -33.77 -4.97 -22.96
CA LYS A 405 -34.61 -5.95 -23.64
C LYS A 405 -34.07 -7.34 -23.36
N ASP A 406 -34.82 -8.38 -23.60
CA ASP A 406 -34.35 -9.76 -23.43
C ASP A 406 -33.09 -10.06 -24.28
N TRP A 407 -32.94 -9.36 -25.38
CA TRP A 407 -31.83 -9.47 -26.31
C TRP A 407 -30.76 -8.36 -26.16
N LEU A 408 -30.99 -7.32 -25.32
CA LEU A 408 -30.08 -6.19 -25.15
C LEU A 408 -29.80 -5.92 -23.67
N LYS A 409 -28.54 -6.08 -23.28
CA LYS A 409 -28.02 -5.64 -21.98
C LYS A 409 -26.98 -4.56 -22.20
N VAL A 410 -27.02 -3.52 -21.39
CA VAL A 410 -26.04 -2.42 -21.38
C VAL A 410 -25.51 -2.21 -19.97
N GLY A 411 -24.31 -1.70 -19.85
CA GLY A 411 -23.75 -1.35 -18.56
C GLY A 411 -22.66 -0.31 -18.68
N ALA A 412 -22.42 0.37 -17.56
CA ALA A 412 -21.34 1.35 -17.44
C ALA A 412 -20.75 1.27 -16.03
N ASN A 413 -19.45 1.53 -15.97
CA ASN A 413 -18.68 1.63 -14.73
C ASN A 413 -17.73 2.81 -14.88
N MET A 414 -17.80 3.76 -13.95
CA MET A 414 -16.99 4.96 -13.95
C MET A 414 -16.38 5.16 -12.59
N SER A 415 -15.10 5.50 -12.55
CA SER A 415 -14.40 5.87 -11.32
C SER A 415 -13.65 7.18 -11.53
N TYR A 416 -13.64 7.99 -10.49
CA TYR A 416 -12.86 9.22 -10.41
C TYR A 416 -12.06 9.22 -9.13
N THR A 417 -10.79 9.60 -9.21
CA THR A 417 -9.87 9.71 -8.09
C THR A 417 -9.18 11.06 -8.14
N ASN A 418 -9.22 11.78 -7.01
CA ASN A 418 -8.38 12.94 -6.77
C ASN A 418 -7.37 12.57 -5.68
N PHE A 419 -6.10 12.92 -5.88
CA PHE A 419 -5.05 12.58 -4.91
C PHE A 419 -4.04 13.71 -4.73
N THR A 420 -3.43 13.72 -3.54
CA THR A 420 -2.26 14.54 -3.22
C THR A 420 -1.28 13.66 -2.46
N TRP A 421 -0.05 13.58 -2.97
CA TRP A 421 1.05 12.88 -2.34
C TRP A 421 2.15 13.87 -2.00
N ASN A 422 2.53 13.93 -0.74
CA ASN A 422 3.74 14.59 -0.31
C ASN A 422 4.79 13.51 -0.06
N ASN A 423 5.87 13.56 -0.78
CA ASN A 423 7.00 12.67 -0.60
C ASN A 423 8.04 13.35 0.28
N ALA A 424 8.63 12.63 1.22
CA ALA A 424 9.81 13.10 1.90
C ALA A 424 10.95 13.24 0.89
N ASN A 425 11.64 14.37 0.88
CA ASN A 425 12.77 14.57 -0.03
C ASN A 425 13.82 13.47 0.19
N GLY A 426 14.27 12.86 -0.92
CA GLY A 426 15.24 11.79 -0.88
C GLY A 426 14.76 10.43 -0.41
N SER A 427 13.43 10.23 -0.20
CA SER A 427 12.90 8.92 0.20
C SER A 427 13.09 7.83 -0.86
N GLU A 428 13.26 8.22 -2.13
CA GLU A 428 13.45 7.34 -3.29
C GLU A 428 14.82 7.47 -3.95
N GLY A 429 15.67 8.38 -3.45
CA GLY A 429 16.99 8.64 -4.01
C GLY A 429 17.96 7.47 -3.83
N SER A 430 18.88 7.31 -4.77
CA SER A 430 19.94 6.30 -4.72
C SER A 430 21.18 6.73 -3.94
N SER A 431 21.32 8.03 -3.63
CA SER A 431 22.48 8.58 -2.89
C SER A 431 22.22 8.60 -1.39
N ASP A 432 23.25 8.36 -0.58
CA ASP A 432 23.16 8.41 0.87
C ASP A 432 22.74 9.80 1.39
N THR A 433 23.11 10.87 0.68
CA THR A 433 22.78 12.24 1.07
C THR A 433 21.36 12.65 0.72
N GLY A 434 20.77 12.04 -0.29
CA GLY A 434 19.41 12.31 -0.75
C GLY A 434 18.36 11.31 -0.23
N ASN A 435 18.77 10.27 0.47
CA ASN A 435 17.89 9.24 1.01
C ASN A 435 17.97 9.22 2.53
N ILE A 436 16.90 9.65 3.20
CA ILE A 436 16.88 9.73 4.67
C ILE A 436 17.11 8.38 5.35
N PHE A 437 16.63 7.28 4.76
CA PHE A 437 16.84 5.93 5.31
C PHE A 437 18.31 5.53 5.24
N ALA A 438 18.96 5.74 4.08
CA ALA A 438 20.38 5.49 3.91
C ALA A 438 21.21 6.42 4.77
N PHE A 439 20.85 7.71 4.82
CA PHE A 439 21.56 8.72 5.61
C PHE A 439 21.52 8.38 7.10
N ALA A 440 20.35 8.14 7.68
CA ALA A 440 20.20 7.84 9.11
C ALA A 440 20.89 6.52 9.52
N ASN A 441 20.99 5.55 8.59
CA ASN A 441 21.69 4.29 8.83
C ASN A 441 23.20 4.36 8.67
N SER A 442 23.72 5.32 7.92
CA SER A 442 25.15 5.43 7.60
C SER A 442 25.90 6.52 8.38
N ILE A 443 25.18 7.48 8.97
CA ILE A 443 25.78 8.51 9.81
C ILE A 443 26.34 7.92 11.11
N ALA A 444 27.56 8.33 11.48
CA ALA A 444 28.16 7.83 12.73
C ALA A 444 27.50 8.42 13.97
N PRO A 445 27.35 7.64 15.05
CA PRO A 445 26.64 8.03 16.27
C PRO A 445 27.35 9.10 17.11
N ILE A 446 28.48 9.59 16.64
CA ILE A 446 29.27 10.67 17.27
C ILE A 446 28.88 12.05 16.77
N TYR A 447 28.13 12.16 15.67
CA TYR A 447 27.82 13.46 15.09
C TYR A 447 26.51 14.02 15.63
N PRO A 448 26.52 15.28 16.12
CA PRO A 448 25.29 15.98 16.47
C PRO A 448 24.36 16.12 15.27
N LEU A 449 23.06 16.03 15.52
CA LEU A 449 22.05 16.41 14.53
C LEU A 449 21.81 17.91 14.54
N TYR A 450 21.86 18.51 15.72
CA TYR A 450 21.57 19.93 15.95
C TYR A 450 22.80 20.68 16.46
N ILE A 451 22.88 21.96 16.15
CA ILE A 451 23.83 22.91 16.75
C ILE A 451 23.23 23.45 18.03
N ARG A 452 23.98 23.35 19.16
CA ARG A 452 23.52 23.73 20.50
C ARG A 452 24.41 24.82 21.12
N ASP A 453 23.75 25.66 21.94
CA ASP A 453 24.47 26.61 22.81
C ASP A 453 25.14 25.88 24.02
N GLU A 454 25.89 26.61 24.84
CA GLU A 454 26.59 26.06 26.02
C GLU A 454 25.65 25.42 27.07
N ASN A 455 24.34 25.76 27.06
CA ASN A 455 23.32 25.23 27.95
C ASN A 455 22.63 24.00 27.37
N GLY A 456 22.99 23.58 26.15
CA GLY A 456 22.40 22.44 25.45
C GLY A 456 21.10 22.75 24.68
N ASN A 457 20.68 24.02 24.61
CA ASN A 457 19.50 24.39 23.84
C ASN A 457 19.82 24.40 22.34
N ILE A 458 18.90 23.90 21.53
CA ILE A 458 19.04 23.95 20.07
C ILE A 458 19.02 25.41 19.61
N MET A 459 20.08 25.83 18.95
CA MET A 459 20.19 27.18 18.39
C MET A 459 19.21 27.36 17.23
N LYS A 460 18.77 28.62 17.04
CA LYS A 460 17.98 29.02 15.88
C LYS A 460 18.77 30.03 15.04
N ASP A 461 18.43 30.09 13.76
CA ASP A 461 18.96 31.09 12.84
C ASP A 461 18.11 32.37 12.86
N GLU A 462 18.44 33.32 11.99
CA GLU A 462 17.75 34.62 11.83
C GLU A 462 16.31 34.47 11.31
N HIS A 463 15.97 33.32 10.73
CA HIS A 463 14.64 32.97 10.26
C HIS A 463 13.81 32.20 11.31
N GLY A 464 14.39 31.95 12.51
CA GLY A 464 13.75 31.19 13.57
C GLY A 464 13.77 29.67 13.36
N LEU A 465 14.48 29.19 12.33
CA LEU A 465 14.64 27.76 12.05
C LEU A 465 15.68 27.15 12.98
N LYS A 466 15.49 25.89 13.38
CA LYS A 466 16.50 25.12 14.10
C LYS A 466 17.77 25.02 13.25
N ARG A 467 18.94 25.23 13.89
CA ARG A 467 20.23 25.02 13.23
C ARG A 467 20.61 23.56 13.32
N TYR A 468 20.73 22.93 12.16
CA TYR A 468 21.18 21.54 12.03
C TYR A 468 22.67 21.50 11.73
N ASP A 469 23.34 20.43 12.16
CA ASP A 469 24.74 20.20 11.87
C ASP A 469 24.89 19.54 10.49
N TYR A 470 25.48 20.26 9.55
CA TYR A 470 25.78 19.77 8.20
C TYR A 470 27.21 19.19 8.08
N GLY A 471 27.97 19.17 9.16
CA GLY A 471 29.39 18.77 9.12
C GLY A 471 30.27 19.63 8.21
N ASN A 472 29.91 20.90 8.01
CA ASN A 472 30.51 21.85 7.08
C ASN A 472 31.16 23.04 7.77
N ALA A 473 31.67 22.85 8.99
CA ALA A 473 32.27 23.84 9.86
C ALA A 473 31.30 24.86 10.50
N ALA A 474 29.99 24.75 10.29
CA ALA A 474 29.01 25.62 10.93
C ALA A 474 28.82 25.32 12.43
N ASN A 475 29.16 24.13 12.90
CA ASN A 475 29.13 23.72 14.30
C ASN A 475 30.56 23.75 14.88
N ALA A 476 30.86 24.77 15.67
CA ALA A 476 32.18 24.95 16.32
C ALA A 476 33.39 24.81 15.38
N GLY A 477 33.26 25.17 14.11
CA GLY A 477 34.31 25.03 13.11
C GLY A 477 34.66 23.61 12.69
N LEU A 478 33.84 22.62 13.07
CA LEU A 478 34.11 21.20 12.87
C LEU A 478 33.46 20.67 11.56
N SER A 479 34.20 19.77 10.90
CA SER A 479 33.74 19.15 9.65
C SER A 479 33.76 17.63 9.72
N ARG A 480 32.77 16.96 9.10
CA ARG A 480 32.72 15.51 8.97
C ARG A 480 33.55 15.03 7.77
N PRO A 481 34.25 13.88 7.87
CA PRO A 481 34.99 13.31 6.74
C PRO A 481 34.06 12.72 5.66
N VAL A 482 32.85 12.32 6.04
CA VAL A 482 31.82 11.74 5.17
C VAL A 482 30.50 12.45 5.39
N GLN A 483 29.63 12.46 4.38
CA GLN A 483 28.32 13.11 4.42
C GLN A 483 28.40 14.59 4.86
N SER A 484 29.50 15.25 4.55
CA SER A 484 29.69 16.68 4.80
C SER A 484 28.80 17.51 3.89
N ASN A 485 28.38 18.68 4.37
CA ASN A 485 27.51 19.63 3.68
C ASN A 485 26.10 19.07 3.37
N SER A 486 25.63 18.08 4.16
CA SER A 486 24.31 17.50 4.02
C SER A 486 23.68 17.18 5.38
N ASN A 487 22.36 17.29 5.46
CA ASN A 487 21.56 16.84 6.60
C ASN A 487 20.18 16.42 6.11
N GLY A 488 20.00 15.11 5.91
CA GLY A 488 18.75 14.54 5.37
C GLY A 488 17.51 14.82 6.21
N LEU A 489 17.68 14.97 7.56
CA LEU A 489 16.53 15.25 8.43
C LEU A 489 16.03 16.69 8.29
N GLN A 490 16.93 17.66 8.08
CA GLN A 490 16.49 19.01 7.80
C GLN A 490 15.88 19.13 6.38
N ALA A 491 16.48 18.45 5.40
CA ALA A 491 15.97 18.46 4.03
C ALA A 491 14.49 18.04 3.95
N VAL A 492 14.11 16.93 4.60
CA VAL A 492 12.69 16.47 4.59
C VAL A 492 11.72 17.41 5.30
N THR A 493 12.20 18.36 6.11
CA THR A 493 11.35 19.37 6.78
C THR A 493 11.25 20.68 6.00
N LEU A 494 12.25 21.02 5.20
CA LEU A 494 12.33 22.29 4.48
C LEU A 494 12.02 22.17 3.00
N ASP A 495 12.41 21.07 2.39
CA ASP A 495 12.16 20.81 0.99
C ASP A 495 10.76 20.18 0.82
N LYS A 496 10.17 20.37 -0.34
CA LYS A 496 8.82 19.88 -0.62
C LYS A 496 8.77 19.17 -1.97
N ILE A 497 8.38 17.92 -1.97
CA ILE A 497 7.99 17.20 -3.19
C ILE A 497 6.53 16.84 -3.06
N GLN A 498 5.68 17.48 -3.85
CA GLN A 498 4.24 17.24 -3.86
C GLN A 498 3.79 16.85 -5.25
N THR A 499 3.08 15.74 -5.36
CA THR A 499 2.36 15.34 -6.56
C THR A 499 0.87 15.36 -6.27
N GLU A 500 0.13 16.12 -7.06
CA GLU A 500 -1.32 16.15 -7.01
C GLU A 500 -1.90 15.78 -8.38
N GLY A 501 -3.06 15.15 -8.41
CA GLY A 501 -3.63 14.75 -9.68
C GLY A 501 -5.05 14.27 -9.63
N ASN A 502 -5.53 13.96 -10.82
CA ASN A 502 -6.86 13.44 -11.08
C ASN A 502 -6.76 12.24 -12.01
N ALA A 503 -7.49 11.19 -11.69
CA ALA A 503 -7.62 10.02 -12.54
C ALA A 503 -9.09 9.73 -12.80
N PHE A 504 -9.42 9.48 -14.05
CA PHE A 504 -10.74 9.01 -14.45
C PHE A 504 -10.57 7.70 -15.21
N ALA A 505 -11.37 6.70 -14.88
CA ALA A 505 -11.48 5.49 -15.65
C ALA A 505 -12.97 5.16 -15.86
N GLY A 506 -13.32 4.91 -17.10
CA GLY A 506 -14.67 4.55 -17.49
C GLY A 506 -14.68 3.34 -18.38
N THR A 507 -15.61 2.41 -18.14
CA THR A 507 -15.90 1.29 -19.04
C THR A 507 -17.39 1.25 -19.34
N GLY A 508 -17.73 0.87 -20.54
CA GLY A 508 -19.12 0.64 -20.96
C GLY A 508 -19.22 -0.58 -21.85
N PHE A 509 -20.38 -1.23 -21.83
CA PHE A 509 -20.64 -2.35 -22.73
C PHE A 509 -22.08 -2.36 -23.23
N ALA A 510 -22.25 -2.94 -24.42
CA ALA A 510 -23.52 -3.33 -24.97
C ALA A 510 -23.44 -4.79 -25.43
N GLU A 511 -24.30 -5.65 -24.88
CA GLU A 511 -24.41 -7.06 -25.21
C GLU A 511 -25.72 -7.31 -25.96
N VAL A 512 -25.62 -7.84 -27.17
CA VAL A 512 -26.74 -8.12 -28.07
C VAL A 512 -26.81 -9.62 -28.31
N LYS A 513 -27.90 -10.26 -27.91
CA LYS A 513 -28.18 -11.68 -28.17
C LYS A 513 -29.04 -11.84 -29.41
N PHE A 514 -28.65 -12.72 -30.32
CA PHE A 514 -29.39 -12.99 -31.55
C PHE A 514 -29.23 -14.45 -32.00
N LEU A 515 -30.13 -14.91 -32.82
CA LEU A 515 -30.17 -16.29 -33.33
C LEU A 515 -30.02 -17.37 -32.23
N LYS A 516 -30.45 -17.08 -30.99
CA LYS A 516 -30.42 -17.89 -29.78
C LYS A 516 -29.01 -18.25 -29.24
N ASP A 517 -28.08 -18.60 -30.12
CA ASP A 517 -26.77 -19.15 -29.75
C ASP A 517 -25.64 -18.12 -29.92
N PHE A 518 -25.93 -16.90 -30.45
CA PHE A 518 -24.95 -15.85 -30.70
C PHE A 518 -25.12 -14.68 -29.75
N THR A 519 -23.98 -14.18 -29.27
CA THR A 519 -23.89 -12.94 -28.47
C THR A 519 -22.81 -12.04 -29.09
N PHE A 520 -23.19 -10.82 -29.45
CA PHE A 520 -22.25 -9.77 -29.82
C PHE A 520 -22.08 -8.80 -28.65
N THR A 521 -20.85 -8.55 -28.25
CA THR A 521 -20.53 -7.61 -27.17
C THR A 521 -19.61 -6.53 -27.71
N PHE A 522 -20.02 -5.28 -27.55
CA PHE A 522 -19.20 -4.11 -27.78
C PHE A 522 -18.75 -3.54 -26.42
N ASN A 523 -17.44 -3.48 -26.17
CA ASN A 523 -16.89 -2.86 -24.98
C ASN A 523 -16.14 -1.59 -25.36
N VAL A 524 -16.27 -0.57 -24.52
CA VAL A 524 -15.47 0.65 -24.57
C VAL A 524 -14.83 0.90 -23.23
N GLY A 525 -13.54 1.21 -23.25
CA GLY A 525 -12.79 1.67 -22.08
C GLY A 525 -12.12 2.99 -22.35
N VAL A 526 -12.14 3.90 -21.39
CA VAL A 526 -11.48 5.22 -21.48
C VAL A 526 -10.79 5.50 -20.15
N GLY A 527 -9.56 6.00 -20.21
CA GLY A 527 -8.84 6.46 -19.02
C GLY A 527 -8.14 7.79 -19.26
N LEU A 528 -8.12 8.59 -18.23
CA LEU A 528 -7.39 9.85 -18.14
C LEU A 528 -6.69 9.91 -16.79
N ASP A 529 -5.37 9.98 -16.81
CA ASP A 529 -4.54 10.25 -15.65
C ASP A 529 -3.80 11.57 -15.86
N GLU A 530 -3.94 12.48 -14.92
CA GLU A 530 -3.26 13.76 -14.91
C GLU A 530 -2.58 13.98 -13.56
N SER A 531 -1.29 14.32 -13.60
CA SER A 531 -0.53 14.63 -12.40
C SER A 531 0.32 15.88 -12.57
N ARG A 532 0.46 16.62 -11.47
CA ARG A 532 1.30 17.81 -11.36
C ARG A 532 2.23 17.61 -10.19
N THR A 533 3.52 17.59 -10.46
CA THR A 533 4.56 17.50 -9.43
C THR A 533 5.20 18.87 -9.22
N THR A 534 5.28 19.29 -7.98
CA THR A 534 6.01 20.47 -7.54
C THR A 534 7.15 20.00 -6.64
N ASP A 535 8.38 20.33 -7.02
CA ASP A 535 9.59 20.03 -6.26
C ASP A 535 10.28 21.35 -5.90
N ILE A 536 10.44 21.61 -4.60
CA ILE A 536 11.02 22.83 -4.07
C ILE A 536 12.16 22.44 -3.13
N SER A 537 13.36 22.88 -3.45
CA SER A 537 14.48 22.86 -2.53
C SER A 537 14.62 24.21 -1.85
N ASN A 538 14.77 24.19 -0.53
CA ASN A 538 14.81 25.40 0.28
C ASN A 538 16.00 26.31 -0.06
N MET A 539 15.85 27.60 0.24
CA MET A 539 16.83 28.63 -0.11
C MET A 539 17.93 28.84 0.92
N TRP A 540 17.88 28.20 2.09
CA TRP A 540 18.77 28.51 3.21
C TRP A 540 19.81 27.44 3.51
N TYR A 541 19.48 26.17 3.32
CA TYR A 541 20.31 25.05 3.74
C TYR A 541 20.46 23.99 2.65
N GLY A 542 21.53 23.21 2.75
CA GLY A 542 21.81 22.13 1.83
C GLY A 542 22.48 22.56 0.53
N GLN A 543 22.48 21.66 -0.44
CA GLN A 543 23.24 21.85 -1.69
C GLN A 543 22.71 22.98 -2.59
N PHE A 544 21.43 23.32 -2.49
CA PHE A 544 20.79 24.36 -3.31
C PHE A 544 20.70 25.73 -2.63
N ALA A 545 21.23 25.87 -1.42
CA ALA A 545 21.26 27.15 -0.72
C ALA A 545 22.06 28.21 -1.47
N THR A 546 23.19 27.82 -2.11
CA THR A 546 24.02 28.73 -2.94
C THR A 546 23.30 29.22 -4.19
N ASP A 547 22.31 28.44 -4.67
CA ASP A 547 21.44 28.81 -5.79
C ASP A 547 20.23 29.67 -5.35
N GLY A 548 20.08 29.95 -4.06
CA GLY A 548 18.96 30.69 -3.48
C GLY A 548 17.64 29.88 -3.53
N GLY A 549 17.74 28.56 -3.42
CA GLY A 549 16.62 27.63 -3.56
C GLY A 549 16.24 27.37 -5.03
N THR A 550 15.50 26.30 -5.24
CA THR A 550 15.05 25.87 -6.57
C THR A 550 13.57 25.49 -6.57
N ILE A 551 12.93 25.64 -7.70
CA ILE A 551 11.57 25.13 -7.94
C ILE A 551 11.50 24.44 -9.30
N SER A 552 11.00 23.23 -9.30
CA SER A 552 10.66 22.47 -10.49
C SER A 552 9.17 22.14 -10.51
N LYS A 553 8.56 22.27 -11.68
CA LYS A 553 7.19 21.80 -11.92
C LYS A 553 7.18 20.87 -13.10
N ALA A 554 6.48 19.74 -12.93
CA ALA A 554 6.20 18.80 -14.00
C ALA A 554 4.69 18.58 -14.09
N HIS A 555 4.21 18.44 -15.31
CA HIS A 555 2.84 18.05 -15.63
C HIS A 555 2.87 16.87 -16.56
N GLU A 556 2.20 15.81 -16.22
CA GLU A 556 2.01 14.64 -17.06
C GLU A 556 0.52 14.39 -17.25
N ARG A 557 0.12 14.13 -18.47
CA ARG A 557 -1.24 13.74 -18.83
C ARG A 557 -1.20 12.53 -19.75
N GLN A 558 -1.83 11.46 -19.31
CA GLN A 558 -2.01 10.24 -20.06
C GLN A 558 -3.49 10.07 -20.39
N PHE A 559 -3.81 9.90 -21.67
CA PHE A 559 -5.14 9.55 -22.14
C PHE A 559 -5.07 8.25 -22.93
N TYR A 560 -5.98 7.33 -22.63
CA TYR A 560 -6.08 6.08 -23.37
C TYR A 560 -7.53 5.69 -23.59
N TYR A 561 -7.78 4.96 -24.66
CA TYR A 561 -9.05 4.29 -24.90
C TYR A 561 -8.83 2.90 -25.50
N ASN A 562 -9.81 2.05 -25.26
CA ASN A 562 -9.89 0.68 -25.77
C ASN A 562 -11.28 0.41 -26.32
N LEU A 563 -11.34 -0.14 -27.53
CA LEU A 563 -12.57 -0.60 -28.16
C LEU A 563 -12.44 -2.10 -28.42
N GLN A 564 -13.47 -2.86 -28.09
CA GLN A 564 -13.48 -4.31 -28.28
C GLN A 564 -14.81 -4.74 -28.89
N GLU A 565 -14.76 -5.47 -29.99
CA GLU A 565 -15.88 -6.16 -30.64
C GLU A 565 -15.71 -7.66 -30.48
N LEU A 566 -16.65 -8.29 -29.78
CA LEU A 566 -16.61 -9.70 -29.43
C LEU A 566 -17.83 -10.40 -30.00
N LEU A 567 -17.63 -11.45 -30.80
CA LEU A 567 -18.70 -12.33 -31.26
C LEU A 567 -18.52 -13.70 -30.63
N SER A 568 -19.48 -14.09 -29.82
CA SER A 568 -19.49 -15.40 -29.14
C SER A 568 -20.61 -16.27 -29.71
N TYR A 569 -20.26 -17.52 -29.99
CA TYR A 569 -21.19 -18.60 -30.29
C TYR A 569 -21.14 -19.63 -29.19
N ASP A 570 -22.27 -19.95 -28.57
CA ASP A 570 -22.35 -20.86 -27.44
C ASP A 570 -23.50 -21.83 -27.65
N LYS A 571 -23.19 -23.14 -27.72
CA LYS A 571 -24.20 -24.16 -28.01
C LYS A 571 -23.89 -25.50 -27.37
N THR A 572 -24.93 -26.09 -26.78
CA THR A 572 -24.93 -27.50 -26.39
C THR A 572 -25.62 -28.33 -27.49
N ILE A 573 -24.90 -29.27 -28.08
CA ILE A 573 -25.34 -30.15 -29.15
C ILE A 573 -25.55 -31.55 -28.57
N ALA A 574 -26.67 -32.17 -28.91
CA ALA A 574 -27.05 -33.52 -28.45
C ALA A 574 -27.09 -33.71 -26.92
N GLY A 575 -27.15 -32.59 -26.17
CA GLY A 575 -27.29 -32.60 -24.70
C GLY A 575 -25.97 -32.73 -23.92
N ASN A 576 -24.85 -33.15 -24.56
CA ASN A 576 -23.62 -33.46 -23.88
C ASN A 576 -22.35 -32.89 -24.59
N HIS A 577 -22.46 -32.32 -25.78
CA HIS A 577 -21.36 -31.67 -26.48
C HIS A 577 -21.54 -30.16 -26.35
N HIS A 578 -20.73 -29.50 -25.56
CA HIS A 578 -20.75 -28.05 -25.43
C HIS A 578 -19.61 -27.41 -26.21
N LEU A 579 -19.96 -26.46 -27.09
CA LEU A 579 -19.02 -25.72 -27.94
C LEU A 579 -19.19 -24.22 -27.66
N ASN A 580 -18.12 -23.57 -27.26
CA ASN A 580 -18.01 -22.12 -27.15
C ASN A 580 -16.92 -21.60 -28.08
N VAL A 581 -17.27 -20.71 -29.01
CA VAL A 581 -16.34 -20.06 -29.94
C VAL A 581 -16.43 -18.56 -29.74
N LEU A 582 -15.30 -17.91 -29.57
CA LEU A 582 -15.16 -16.46 -29.45
C LEU A 582 -14.28 -15.94 -30.58
N LEU A 583 -14.77 -14.94 -31.31
CA LEU A 583 -13.98 -14.10 -32.22
C LEU A 583 -13.93 -12.70 -31.64
N GLY A 584 -12.75 -12.09 -31.62
CA GLY A 584 -12.57 -10.77 -31.06
C GLY A 584 -11.69 -9.88 -31.91
N HIS A 585 -12.02 -8.59 -31.89
CA HIS A 585 -11.20 -7.50 -32.37
C HIS A 585 -10.99 -6.49 -31.24
N GLU A 586 -9.79 -5.95 -31.12
CA GLU A 586 -9.42 -4.93 -30.13
C GLU A 586 -8.63 -3.83 -30.78
N ASN A 587 -9.03 -2.58 -30.53
CA ASN A 587 -8.25 -1.39 -30.84
C ASN A 587 -7.91 -0.66 -29.54
N TYR A 588 -6.62 -0.39 -29.31
CA TYR A 588 -6.12 0.31 -28.14
C TYR A 588 -5.22 1.46 -28.53
N THR A 589 -5.47 2.63 -27.96
CA THR A 589 -4.66 3.84 -28.15
C THR A 589 -4.31 4.46 -26.82
N ARG A 590 -3.06 4.92 -26.67
CA ARG A 590 -2.56 5.67 -25.52
C ARG A 590 -1.71 6.84 -25.98
N ASP A 591 -2.02 8.03 -25.49
CA ASP A 591 -1.25 9.25 -25.64
C ASP A 591 -0.72 9.73 -24.29
N VAL A 592 0.57 10.02 -24.20
CA VAL A 592 1.19 10.61 -23.03
C VAL A 592 1.82 11.95 -23.42
N TYR A 593 1.49 12.98 -22.65
CA TYR A 593 2.05 14.32 -22.79
C TYR A 593 2.75 14.69 -21.48
N GLY A 594 3.99 15.15 -21.58
CA GLY A 594 4.79 15.64 -20.47
C GLY A 594 5.28 17.08 -20.70
N LEU A 595 5.24 17.88 -19.66
CA LEU A 595 5.79 19.24 -19.62
C LEU A 595 6.56 19.39 -18.30
N SER A 596 7.75 19.96 -18.33
CA SER A 596 8.50 20.32 -17.12
C SER A 596 9.19 21.66 -17.27
N ALA A 597 9.36 22.36 -16.15
CA ALA A 597 10.09 23.60 -16.07
C ALA A 597 10.79 23.74 -14.72
N TYR A 598 11.90 24.47 -14.70
CA TYR A 598 12.77 24.64 -13.54
C TYR A 598 13.24 26.08 -13.45
N LYS A 599 13.28 26.64 -12.21
CA LYS A 599 13.83 27.94 -11.89
C LYS A 599 14.63 27.91 -10.59
N LYS A 600 15.49 28.92 -10.40
CA LYS A 600 16.30 29.12 -9.21
C LYS A 600 16.00 30.48 -8.57
N LYS A 601 16.61 30.75 -7.41
CA LYS A 601 16.49 31.98 -6.65
C LYS A 601 15.06 32.33 -6.33
N LEU A 602 14.52 31.62 -5.37
CA LEU A 602 13.17 31.84 -4.84
C LEU A 602 13.09 33.24 -4.20
N PHE A 603 12.00 33.96 -4.43
CA PHE A 603 11.75 35.25 -3.79
C PHE A 603 11.45 35.12 -2.30
N ALA A 604 10.85 34.01 -1.89
CA ALA A 604 10.48 33.71 -0.52
C ALA A 604 10.39 32.19 -0.28
N SER A 605 10.46 31.79 0.97
CA SER A 605 10.42 30.37 1.37
C SER A 605 9.08 29.65 1.15
N ASN A 606 7.99 30.41 1.02
CA ASN A 606 6.65 29.90 0.81
C ASN A 606 6.19 29.89 -0.65
N VAL A 607 7.12 30.14 -1.58
CA VAL A 607 6.83 30.09 -3.02
C VAL A 607 6.42 28.66 -3.42
N THR A 608 5.34 28.58 -4.20
CA THR A 608 4.85 27.31 -4.76
C THR A 608 4.69 27.35 -6.27
N GLU A 609 5.00 28.50 -6.90
CA GLU A 609 4.86 28.71 -8.35
C GLU A 609 6.16 29.18 -8.98
N LEU A 610 6.37 28.79 -10.26
CA LEU A 610 7.59 29.17 -11.00
C LEU A 610 7.82 30.68 -11.07
N ASP A 611 6.77 31.49 -11.06
CA ASP A 611 6.88 32.94 -11.09
C ASP A 611 7.37 33.53 -9.76
N GLY A 612 7.45 32.74 -8.73
CA GLY A 612 8.08 33.07 -7.46
C GLY A 612 9.60 32.90 -7.45
N ALA A 613 10.25 32.68 -8.61
CA ALA A 613 11.69 32.54 -8.76
C ALA A 613 12.24 33.41 -9.89
N VAL A 614 13.48 33.90 -9.74
CA VAL A 614 14.07 34.94 -10.62
C VAL A 614 14.72 34.34 -11.84
N VAL A 615 15.60 33.36 -11.64
CA VAL A 615 16.45 32.87 -12.70
C VAL A 615 15.82 31.65 -13.32
N ASP A 616 15.54 31.76 -14.58
CA ASP A 616 15.31 30.62 -15.42
C ASP A 616 16.63 29.86 -15.62
N GLY A 617 16.71 28.67 -15.17
CA GLY A 617 17.60 27.74 -15.84
C GLY A 617 16.98 27.51 -17.22
N GLN A 618 17.69 27.33 -18.26
CA GLN A 618 17.21 27.00 -19.61
C GLN A 618 16.44 25.66 -19.68
N ASN A 619 15.58 25.36 -18.71
CA ASN A 619 15.06 24.05 -18.41
C ASN A 619 13.53 24.06 -18.48
N ALA A 620 12.98 24.35 -19.64
CA ALA A 620 11.63 23.95 -19.97
C ALA A 620 11.71 22.87 -21.05
N SER A 621 11.03 21.78 -20.87
CA SER A 621 10.95 20.70 -21.84
C SER A 621 9.54 20.14 -21.95
N SER A 622 9.18 19.65 -23.12
CA SER A 622 7.95 18.93 -23.31
C SER A 622 8.17 17.71 -24.20
N SER A 623 7.37 16.69 -23.99
CA SER A 623 7.41 15.47 -24.78
C SER A 623 6.00 14.97 -25.06
N ARG A 624 5.85 14.25 -26.15
CA ARG A 624 4.64 13.52 -26.47
C ARG A 624 5.01 12.16 -27.01
N SER A 625 4.33 11.13 -26.55
CA SER A 625 4.42 9.78 -27.10
C SER A 625 3.03 9.21 -27.31
N SER A 626 2.87 8.45 -28.39
CA SER A 626 1.62 7.76 -28.73
C SER A 626 1.92 6.30 -28.94
N TYR A 627 1.02 5.44 -28.48
CA TYR A 627 1.07 4.00 -28.69
C TYR A 627 -0.29 3.51 -29.18
N ASN A 628 -0.29 2.81 -30.30
CA ASN A 628 -1.49 2.22 -30.88
C ASN A 628 -1.28 0.71 -31.03
N ASN A 629 -2.31 -0.05 -30.77
CA ASN A 629 -2.33 -1.49 -30.97
C ASN A 629 -3.68 -1.93 -31.51
N GLU A 630 -3.67 -2.77 -32.52
CA GLU A 630 -4.86 -3.41 -33.09
C GLU A 630 -4.62 -4.91 -33.14
N GLY A 631 -5.59 -5.68 -32.71
CA GLY A 631 -5.46 -7.13 -32.61
C GLY A 631 -6.75 -7.86 -32.95
N TYR A 632 -6.58 -9.01 -33.61
CA TYR A 632 -7.65 -9.96 -33.89
C TYR A 632 -7.32 -11.26 -33.17
N PHE A 633 -8.29 -11.88 -32.53
CA PHE A 633 -8.09 -13.12 -31.78
C PHE A 633 -9.31 -14.04 -31.87
N ALA A 634 -9.06 -15.34 -31.66
CA ALA A 634 -10.09 -16.34 -31.61
C ALA A 634 -9.81 -17.35 -30.50
N ARG A 635 -10.85 -17.88 -29.92
CA ARG A 635 -10.82 -18.98 -28.96
C ARG A 635 -11.93 -19.97 -29.26
N ALA A 636 -11.62 -21.26 -29.24
CA ALA A 636 -12.62 -22.32 -29.27
C ALA A 636 -12.44 -23.20 -28.02
N MET A 637 -13.53 -23.46 -27.34
CA MET A 637 -13.58 -24.36 -26.18
C MET A 637 -14.62 -25.44 -26.48
N TYR A 638 -14.26 -26.66 -26.19
CA TYR A 638 -15.17 -27.79 -26.33
C TYR A 638 -15.08 -28.63 -25.06
N ASP A 639 -16.21 -28.98 -24.53
CA ASP A 639 -16.31 -29.99 -23.46
C ASP A 639 -17.36 -31.04 -23.83
N PHE A 640 -17.13 -32.25 -23.31
CA PHE A 640 -18.01 -33.38 -23.43
C PHE A 640 -18.50 -33.78 -22.05
N ASP A 641 -19.82 -33.73 -21.83
CA ASP A 641 -20.46 -34.15 -20.57
C ASP A 641 -19.86 -33.40 -19.35
N SER A 642 -19.59 -32.08 -19.54
CA SER A 642 -18.98 -31.21 -18.53
C SER A 642 -17.61 -31.65 -18.06
N LYS A 643 -16.82 -32.31 -18.93
CA LYS A 643 -15.44 -32.80 -18.69
C LYS A 643 -14.45 -32.20 -19.65
#